data_553fbcea03cf315f4a7227347dd4076c
#
_entry.id   553fbcea03cf315f4a7227347dd4076c
#
_cell.length_a   1.000
_cell.length_b   1.000
_cell.length_c   1.000
_cell.angle_alpha   90.00
_cell.angle_beta   90.00
_cell.angle_gamma   90.00
#
_symmetry.space_group_name_H-M   'P 1'
#
loop_
_entity.id
_entity.type
_entity.pdbx_description
1 polymer ?
#
loop_
_entity_poly.entity_id
_entity_poly.type
_entity_poly.pdbx_seq_one_letter_code
_entity_poly.pdbx_strand_id
1 'polypeptide(L)'
;MLHYLDLSYANFSGKIPSQIGNLSNLHYLDVSTPYSALRVRDVSWLSALYSLQYLHMDFVNITSTSDEMFRALNMMPSLLVLHLSICNLRILPPTLPFENITSLSVLDLSVNDFNSSIPSWLFNLSNLTELDLYSSSLRGQLSRLSHLDLSSNSLSGLVPATMGNLSNLDTLNLEGNMMNGKIPESIGQLTKLYDLNLLKNNWEDLLLFSISSKRNPFALKVTQDWIPPFKHLYQVEIRDCQVGPTFPNWLRNQMSLENVILENVGISEEILGWLYNMSSHIEQLDLSHNKISRYLPKKMNFSSSNSPKVNFAFNQLKGPIPIWSGVTALYLRYSLLSGTLPANIGEEMSHLKELDLSNDLLNRSIPLSITRIQNLSYLDLSKNHLTGEIPVFGMGMQRLEIIDLSNNSLSGGIPTSICSLPSLFILELSNNKLSADLSSAFQNCTSLQTLSLGNKRFFELLSRGNTLTGSIPEELCRLPYLHLLDLANNNLSGSIPLCLDLVLKGRLIEYLNQMPVHSTIDLSNNYLPGEIPESLTELTHLGVLNLACNRLIGNIPNNVGSLTDLESLDLSHNSLSGPIPASMTSMTFLSFLNLSYDNLSVQIPVANQFGTFNDPSTYEGNPQLCGGQLPTNFSLFFPENGAQEKKHEDGADEDDDKTERLWLYASIAIGYITGFWLVCGSLVLKRSWRHAYFKFVFDMRDNLLVWIAINLAGVKRRFGLERN
;
A
#
# COMPACT_ATOMS: atom_id res chain seq x y z
N MET A 1 -2.68 -52.49 0.43
CA MET A 1 -2.15 -51.72 -0.73
C MET A 1 -2.46 -50.23 -0.45
N LEU A 2 -1.50 -49.34 -0.72
CA LEU A 2 -1.69 -47.90 -0.49
C LEU A 2 -2.46 -47.29 -1.67
N HIS A 3 -3.58 -46.61 -1.41
CA HIS A 3 -4.43 -45.95 -2.41
C HIS A 3 -4.36 -44.44 -2.35
N TYR A 4 -3.96 -43.90 -1.22
CA TYR A 4 -3.92 -42.46 -0.93
C TYR A 4 -2.59 -42.11 -0.28
N LEU A 5 -1.88 -41.14 -0.86
CA LEU A 5 -0.63 -40.64 -0.32
C LEU A 5 -0.63 -39.11 -0.44
N ASP A 6 -0.73 -38.46 0.69
CA ASP A 6 -0.63 -37.00 0.81
C ASP A 6 0.61 -36.66 1.65
N LEU A 7 1.55 -35.99 1.02
CA LEU A 7 2.80 -35.47 1.62
C LEU A 7 2.87 -33.96 1.47
N SER A 8 1.75 -33.31 1.15
CA SER A 8 1.68 -31.88 0.91
C SER A 8 2.04 -31.09 2.18
N TYR A 9 2.67 -29.95 1.99
CA TYR A 9 3.03 -29.02 3.08
C TYR A 9 3.83 -29.63 4.25
N ALA A 10 4.34 -30.86 4.11
CA ALA A 10 5.09 -31.55 5.15
C ALA A 10 6.57 -31.14 5.26
N ASN A 11 6.95 -30.05 4.59
CA ASN A 11 8.30 -29.46 4.62
C ASN A 11 9.43 -30.40 4.13
N PHE A 12 9.09 -31.37 3.29
CA PHE A 12 10.08 -32.21 2.64
C PHE A 12 10.92 -31.43 1.64
N SER A 13 12.18 -31.81 1.50
CA SER A 13 13.12 -31.21 0.56
C SER A 13 13.98 -32.26 -0.15
N GLY A 14 14.53 -31.91 -1.31
CA GLY A 14 15.41 -32.80 -2.07
C GLY A 14 14.72 -33.45 -3.25
N LYS A 15 15.10 -34.71 -3.58
CA LYS A 15 14.59 -35.44 -4.74
C LYS A 15 13.41 -36.31 -4.38
N ILE A 16 12.35 -36.27 -5.20
CA ILE A 16 11.26 -37.25 -5.12
C ILE A 16 11.80 -38.59 -5.57
N PRO A 17 11.67 -39.65 -4.74
CA PRO A 17 12.20 -40.97 -5.09
C PRO A 17 11.33 -41.64 -6.16
N SER A 18 11.96 -42.16 -7.21
CA SER A 18 11.26 -42.88 -8.31
C SER A 18 10.54 -44.16 -7.85
N GLN A 19 10.88 -44.66 -6.67
CA GLN A 19 10.22 -45.83 -6.06
C GLN A 19 8.73 -45.61 -5.77
N ILE A 20 8.24 -44.36 -5.74
CA ILE A 20 6.81 -44.07 -5.67
C ILE A 20 6.06 -44.71 -6.84
N GLY A 21 6.68 -44.84 -8.01
CA GLY A 21 6.13 -45.55 -9.17
C GLY A 21 5.79 -47.04 -8.91
N ASN A 22 6.36 -47.64 -7.87
CA ASN A 22 6.00 -49.03 -7.48
C ASN A 22 4.63 -49.12 -6.80
N LEU A 23 4.00 -47.99 -6.47
CA LEU A 23 2.68 -47.94 -5.86
C LEU A 23 1.55 -47.91 -6.90
N SER A 24 1.53 -48.91 -7.78
CA SER A 24 0.65 -48.98 -8.97
C SER A 24 -0.87 -48.88 -8.66
N ASN A 25 -1.29 -49.15 -7.42
CA ASN A 25 -2.68 -49.03 -6.97
C ASN A 25 -3.00 -47.66 -6.35
N LEU A 26 -2.09 -46.69 -6.44
CA LEU A 26 -2.32 -45.37 -5.91
C LEU A 26 -3.37 -44.62 -6.74
N HIS A 27 -4.35 -44.02 -6.10
CA HIS A 27 -5.41 -43.24 -6.72
C HIS A 27 -5.22 -41.75 -6.48
N TYR A 28 -4.59 -41.39 -5.36
CA TYR A 28 -4.33 -40.00 -4.97
C TYR A 28 -2.87 -39.81 -4.57
N LEU A 29 -2.21 -38.83 -5.17
CA LEU A 29 -0.84 -38.44 -4.84
C LEU A 29 -0.76 -36.92 -4.77
N ASP A 30 -0.42 -36.42 -3.59
CA ASP A 30 -0.08 -35.01 -3.39
C ASP A 30 1.31 -34.88 -2.76
N VAL A 31 2.21 -34.21 -3.50
CA VAL A 31 3.57 -33.89 -3.08
C VAL A 31 3.86 -32.39 -3.20
N SER A 32 2.82 -31.58 -3.20
CA SER A 32 2.91 -30.12 -3.28
C SER A 32 3.72 -29.54 -2.12
N THR A 33 4.49 -28.49 -2.38
CA THR A 33 5.34 -27.85 -1.37
C THR A 33 5.20 -26.33 -1.40
N PRO A 34 5.30 -25.62 -0.27
CA PRO A 34 5.14 -24.16 -0.28
C PRO A 34 6.34 -23.37 -0.88
N TYR A 35 7.51 -24.02 -1.14
CA TYR A 35 8.76 -23.29 -1.45
C TYR A 35 9.66 -23.96 -2.49
N SER A 36 9.15 -24.70 -3.45
CA SER A 36 9.96 -25.40 -4.48
C SER A 36 11.15 -26.21 -3.91
N ALA A 37 10.99 -26.77 -2.72
CA ALA A 37 12.03 -27.51 -2.02
C ALA A 37 12.23 -28.92 -2.60
N LEU A 38 11.19 -29.49 -3.22
CA LEU A 38 11.23 -30.78 -3.90
C LEU A 38 11.63 -30.63 -5.37
N ARG A 39 12.34 -31.63 -5.89
CA ARG A 39 12.83 -31.64 -7.27
C ARG A 39 12.57 -33.00 -7.90
N VAL A 40 12.20 -32.99 -9.19
CA VAL A 40 12.05 -34.20 -10.02
C VAL A 40 12.91 -34.06 -11.28
N ARG A 41 13.83 -34.96 -11.51
CA ARG A 41 14.64 -35.01 -12.75
C ARG A 41 14.16 -36.09 -13.71
N ASP A 42 13.72 -37.22 -13.19
CA ASP A 42 13.20 -38.34 -13.96
C ASP A 42 11.72 -38.51 -13.61
N VAL A 43 10.85 -38.31 -14.57
CA VAL A 43 9.40 -38.41 -14.45
C VAL A 43 8.84 -39.75 -14.99
N SER A 44 9.69 -40.64 -15.45
CA SER A 44 9.29 -41.92 -16.05
C SER A 44 8.48 -42.81 -15.10
N TRP A 45 8.72 -42.70 -13.79
CA TRP A 45 7.98 -43.42 -12.75
C TRP A 45 6.47 -43.09 -12.71
N LEU A 46 6.07 -41.89 -13.18
CA LEU A 46 4.66 -41.53 -13.26
C LEU A 46 3.88 -42.48 -14.16
N SER A 47 4.46 -42.93 -15.25
CA SER A 47 3.80 -43.86 -16.20
C SER A 47 3.45 -45.23 -15.59
N ALA A 48 4.04 -45.58 -14.46
CA ALA A 48 3.71 -46.82 -13.73
C ALA A 48 2.47 -46.65 -12.80
N LEU A 49 2.02 -45.44 -12.59
CA LEU A 49 0.86 -45.12 -11.74
C LEU A 49 -0.44 -45.05 -12.55
N TYR A 50 -0.74 -46.08 -13.30
CA TYR A 50 -1.87 -46.12 -14.26
C TYR A 50 -3.26 -46.03 -13.60
N SER A 51 -3.36 -46.28 -12.27
CA SER A 51 -4.59 -46.17 -11.49
C SER A 51 -4.80 -44.77 -10.88
N LEU A 52 -3.81 -43.87 -11.04
CA LEU A 52 -3.85 -42.56 -10.40
C LEU A 52 -4.95 -41.68 -11.02
N GLN A 53 -5.78 -41.09 -10.14
CA GLN A 53 -6.87 -40.20 -10.50
C GLN A 53 -6.55 -38.74 -10.16
N TYR A 54 -5.80 -38.51 -9.10
CA TYR A 54 -5.46 -37.16 -8.59
C TYR A 54 -3.95 -37.05 -8.42
N LEU A 55 -3.33 -36.10 -9.14
CA LEU A 55 -1.91 -35.81 -9.05
C LEU A 55 -1.72 -34.30 -8.77
N HIS A 56 -1.18 -33.98 -7.61
CA HIS A 56 -0.84 -32.64 -7.20
C HIS A 56 0.68 -32.55 -6.96
N MET A 57 1.36 -31.67 -7.71
CA MET A 57 2.80 -31.46 -7.63
C MET A 57 3.15 -29.96 -7.63
N ASP A 58 2.27 -29.11 -7.12
CA ASP A 58 2.49 -27.67 -7.13
C ASP A 58 3.77 -27.29 -6.39
N PHE A 59 4.50 -26.29 -6.94
CA PHE A 59 5.81 -25.85 -6.47
C PHE A 59 6.92 -26.91 -6.51
N VAL A 60 6.72 -28.05 -7.16
CA VAL A 60 7.79 -29.03 -7.37
C VAL A 60 8.65 -28.61 -8.56
N ASN A 61 9.95 -28.41 -8.35
CA ASN A 61 10.85 -28.03 -9.43
C ASN A 61 11.12 -29.25 -10.36
N ILE A 62 10.44 -29.28 -11.50
CA ILE A 62 10.58 -30.30 -12.52
C ILE A 62 11.75 -29.92 -13.44
N THR A 63 12.86 -30.69 -13.37
CA THR A 63 14.07 -30.44 -14.16
C THR A 63 14.19 -31.35 -15.38
N SER A 64 13.24 -32.26 -15.59
CA SER A 64 13.05 -32.98 -16.86
C SER A 64 12.50 -32.02 -17.94
N THR A 65 12.54 -32.44 -19.19
CA THR A 65 11.90 -31.68 -20.26
C THR A 65 10.36 -31.72 -20.11
N SER A 66 9.69 -30.65 -20.49
CA SER A 66 8.22 -30.64 -20.49
C SER A 66 7.64 -31.75 -21.38
N ASP A 67 8.31 -32.09 -22.50
CA ASP A 67 7.91 -33.18 -23.41
C ASP A 67 7.94 -34.55 -22.70
N GLU A 68 8.99 -34.82 -21.91
CA GLU A 68 9.05 -36.05 -21.09
C GLU A 68 7.94 -36.12 -20.05
N MET A 69 7.64 -34.96 -19.39
CA MET A 69 6.57 -34.90 -18.42
C MET A 69 5.20 -35.19 -19.05
N PHE A 70 4.86 -34.52 -20.14
CA PHE A 70 3.57 -34.72 -20.79
C PHE A 70 3.45 -36.09 -21.45
N ARG A 71 4.56 -36.72 -21.90
CA ARG A 71 4.56 -38.13 -22.36
C ARG A 71 4.29 -39.10 -21.23
N ALA A 72 4.89 -38.87 -20.04
CA ALA A 72 4.63 -39.71 -18.87
C ALA A 72 3.17 -39.61 -18.42
N LEU A 73 2.62 -38.38 -18.36
CA LEU A 73 1.24 -38.16 -18.04
C LEU A 73 0.26 -38.77 -19.04
N ASN A 74 0.60 -38.75 -20.32
CA ASN A 74 -0.21 -39.38 -21.38
C ASN A 74 -0.34 -40.90 -21.25
N MET A 75 0.46 -41.52 -20.40
CA MET A 75 0.36 -42.97 -20.05
C MET A 75 -0.57 -43.22 -18.86
N MET A 76 -1.28 -42.21 -18.36
CA MET A 76 -2.13 -42.27 -17.16
C MET A 76 -3.63 -42.08 -17.52
N PRO A 77 -4.32 -43.12 -18.06
CA PRO A 77 -5.67 -42.97 -18.61
C PRO A 77 -6.74 -42.69 -17.54
N SER A 78 -6.47 -42.98 -16.27
CA SER A 78 -7.41 -42.76 -15.15
C SER A 78 -7.33 -41.39 -14.55
N LEU A 79 -6.41 -40.52 -14.99
CA LEU A 79 -6.16 -39.23 -14.39
C LEU A 79 -7.34 -38.27 -14.61
N LEU A 80 -7.91 -37.78 -13.51
CA LEU A 80 -9.03 -36.86 -13.48
C LEU A 80 -8.60 -35.40 -13.15
N VAL A 81 -7.66 -35.28 -12.22
CA VAL A 81 -7.19 -33.98 -11.71
C VAL A 81 -5.66 -33.92 -11.76
N LEU A 82 -5.14 -32.88 -12.38
CA LEU A 82 -3.72 -32.63 -12.51
C LEU A 82 -3.39 -31.19 -12.12
N HIS A 83 -2.60 -31.00 -11.07
CA HIS A 83 -2.06 -29.72 -10.65
C HIS A 83 -0.53 -29.71 -10.79
N LEU A 84 -0.01 -28.81 -11.61
CA LEU A 84 1.41 -28.57 -11.89
C LEU A 84 1.73 -27.07 -11.86
N SER A 85 1.13 -26.31 -10.95
CA SER A 85 1.41 -24.89 -10.80
C SER A 85 2.82 -24.65 -10.27
N ILE A 86 3.51 -23.64 -10.82
CA ILE A 86 4.87 -23.23 -10.36
C ILE A 86 5.90 -24.38 -10.44
N CYS A 87 5.82 -25.19 -11.50
CA CYS A 87 6.67 -26.40 -11.67
C CYS A 87 7.90 -26.18 -12.54
N ASN A 88 8.20 -24.94 -12.99
CA ASN A 88 9.31 -24.61 -13.90
C ASN A 88 9.23 -25.32 -15.27
N LEU A 89 8.02 -25.61 -15.75
CA LEU A 89 7.80 -26.12 -17.09
C LEU A 89 7.98 -25.02 -18.13
N ARG A 90 8.67 -25.29 -19.25
CA ARG A 90 9.08 -24.25 -20.20
C ARG A 90 8.43 -24.30 -21.57
N ILE A 91 7.89 -25.43 -21.98
CA ILE A 91 7.30 -25.63 -23.31
C ILE A 91 6.10 -26.57 -23.18
N LEU A 92 4.95 -26.21 -23.74
CA LEU A 92 3.86 -27.14 -23.96
C LEU A 92 4.16 -27.89 -25.27
N PRO A 93 4.14 -29.24 -25.29
CA PRO A 93 4.37 -29.99 -26.51
C PRO A 93 3.27 -29.63 -27.53
N PRO A 94 3.63 -29.33 -28.79
CA PRO A 94 2.65 -28.97 -29.82
C PRO A 94 1.69 -30.10 -30.18
N THR A 95 2.11 -31.34 -30.00
CA THR A 95 1.31 -32.54 -30.23
C THR A 95 1.64 -33.61 -29.16
N LEU A 96 0.62 -34.37 -28.75
CA LEU A 96 0.83 -35.62 -27.98
C LEU A 96 0.77 -36.81 -28.90
N PRO A 97 1.62 -37.86 -28.71
CA PRO A 97 1.68 -39.03 -29.60
C PRO A 97 0.37 -39.81 -29.65
N PHE A 98 -0.38 -39.84 -28.57
CA PHE A 98 -1.69 -40.45 -28.41
C PHE A 98 -2.43 -39.66 -27.33
N GLU A 99 -3.71 -39.34 -27.52
CA GLU A 99 -4.50 -38.60 -26.54
C GLU A 99 -5.16 -39.56 -25.55
N ASN A 100 -4.36 -40.15 -24.62
CA ASN A 100 -4.85 -41.16 -23.64
C ASN A 100 -5.37 -40.53 -22.35
N ILE A 101 -5.05 -39.26 -22.07
CA ILE A 101 -5.54 -38.51 -20.88
C ILE A 101 -6.96 -37.95 -21.09
N THR A 102 -7.81 -38.71 -21.77
CA THR A 102 -9.18 -38.27 -22.09
C THR A 102 -10.11 -38.18 -20.90
N SER A 103 -9.75 -38.80 -19.76
CA SER A 103 -10.51 -38.72 -18.51
C SER A 103 -10.29 -37.43 -17.75
N LEU A 104 -9.29 -36.59 -18.09
CA LEU A 104 -8.89 -35.41 -17.37
C LEU A 104 -10.02 -34.41 -17.37
N SER A 105 -10.43 -33.96 -16.15
CA SER A 105 -11.48 -32.98 -15.91
C SER A 105 -10.94 -31.65 -15.40
N VAL A 106 -9.83 -31.66 -14.64
CA VAL A 106 -9.20 -30.47 -14.08
C VAL A 106 -7.73 -30.46 -14.46
N LEU A 107 -7.25 -29.35 -15.03
CA LEU A 107 -5.86 -29.14 -15.40
C LEU A 107 -5.40 -27.75 -14.97
N ASP A 108 -4.51 -27.70 -13.97
CA ASP A 108 -3.82 -26.50 -13.56
C ASP A 108 -2.35 -26.56 -14.00
N LEU A 109 -1.97 -25.64 -14.87
CA LEU A 109 -0.60 -25.44 -15.37
C LEU A 109 -0.14 -24.00 -15.11
N SER A 110 -0.77 -23.32 -14.19
CA SER A 110 -0.54 -21.90 -13.89
C SER A 110 0.88 -21.61 -13.45
N VAL A 111 1.31 -20.38 -13.65
CA VAL A 111 2.61 -19.83 -13.22
C VAL A 111 3.80 -20.69 -13.70
N ASN A 112 3.74 -21.13 -14.96
CA ASN A 112 4.85 -21.76 -15.67
C ASN A 112 5.29 -20.86 -16.84
N ASP A 113 6.52 -20.97 -17.32
CA ASP A 113 7.05 -20.13 -18.39
C ASP A 113 7.10 -20.89 -19.72
N PHE A 114 5.94 -21.22 -20.27
CA PHE A 114 5.87 -22.02 -21.50
C PHE A 114 6.39 -21.30 -22.73
N ASN A 115 6.26 -19.98 -22.84
CA ASN A 115 6.67 -19.17 -23.99
C ASN A 115 6.30 -19.81 -25.37
N SER A 116 5.15 -20.45 -25.44
CA SER A 116 4.67 -21.22 -26.59
C SER A 116 3.23 -20.86 -26.93
N SER A 117 2.74 -21.35 -28.07
CA SER A 117 1.30 -21.31 -28.38
C SER A 117 0.56 -22.38 -27.59
N ILE A 118 -0.74 -22.12 -27.33
CA ILE A 118 -1.63 -23.13 -26.73
C ILE A 118 -1.82 -24.25 -27.77
N PRO A 119 -1.44 -25.49 -27.46
CA PRO A 119 -1.53 -26.58 -28.40
C PRO A 119 -2.96 -27.11 -28.59
N SER A 120 -3.30 -27.53 -29.79
CA SER A 120 -4.64 -27.98 -30.14
C SER A 120 -5.14 -29.23 -29.37
N TRP A 121 -4.22 -30.08 -28.88
CA TRP A 121 -4.60 -31.27 -28.12
C TRP A 121 -5.32 -30.93 -26.79
N LEU A 122 -5.03 -29.78 -26.18
CA LEU A 122 -5.74 -29.33 -24.97
C LEU A 122 -7.24 -29.18 -25.22
N PHE A 123 -7.64 -28.82 -26.43
CA PHE A 123 -9.04 -28.63 -26.81
C PHE A 123 -9.74 -29.94 -27.24
N ASN A 124 -8.97 -31.00 -27.45
CA ASN A 124 -9.50 -32.32 -27.73
C ASN A 124 -9.84 -33.12 -26.45
N LEU A 125 -9.44 -32.63 -25.29
CA LEU A 125 -9.78 -33.23 -24.00
C LEU A 125 -11.28 -33.03 -23.69
N SER A 126 -12.12 -33.96 -24.16
CA SER A 126 -13.58 -33.81 -24.14
C SER A 126 -14.21 -33.75 -22.75
N ASN A 127 -13.52 -34.25 -21.73
CA ASN A 127 -13.98 -34.24 -20.34
C ASN A 127 -13.41 -33.09 -19.51
N LEU A 128 -12.51 -32.28 -20.09
CA LEU A 128 -11.92 -31.15 -19.36
C LEU A 128 -12.98 -30.09 -19.09
N THR A 129 -13.18 -29.79 -17.82
CA THR A 129 -14.13 -28.77 -17.31
C THR A 129 -13.40 -27.55 -16.79
N GLU A 130 -12.21 -27.72 -16.22
CA GLU A 130 -11.42 -26.66 -15.64
C GLU A 130 -10.01 -26.62 -16.25
N LEU A 131 -9.59 -25.45 -16.74
CA LEU A 131 -8.25 -25.21 -17.25
C LEU A 131 -7.74 -23.88 -16.70
N ASP A 132 -6.70 -23.96 -15.86
CA ASP A 132 -5.97 -22.81 -15.36
C ASP A 132 -4.60 -22.72 -16.06
N LEU A 133 -4.38 -21.62 -16.76
CA LEU A 133 -3.15 -21.25 -17.45
C LEU A 133 -2.70 -19.83 -17.06
N TYR A 134 -3.10 -19.39 -15.86
CA TYR A 134 -2.73 -18.07 -15.32
C TYR A 134 -1.22 -17.87 -15.36
N SER A 135 -0.76 -16.70 -15.82
CA SER A 135 0.65 -16.30 -15.81
C SER A 135 1.61 -17.34 -16.41
N SER A 136 1.24 -17.95 -17.54
CA SER A 136 1.96 -19.07 -18.16
C SER A 136 2.71 -18.72 -19.45
N SER A 137 2.86 -17.41 -19.76
CA SER A 137 3.59 -16.90 -20.95
C SER A 137 3.10 -17.44 -22.30
N LEU A 138 1.80 -17.73 -22.43
CA LEU A 138 1.21 -18.39 -23.60
C LEU A 138 0.72 -17.41 -24.67
N ARG A 139 0.57 -17.93 -25.91
CA ARG A 139 0.09 -17.23 -27.12
C ARG A 139 -0.90 -18.11 -27.89
N GLY A 140 -1.98 -17.55 -28.49
CA GLY A 140 -2.90 -18.33 -29.36
C GLY A 140 -4.39 -18.10 -29.15
N GLN A 141 -5.26 -19.01 -29.68
CA GLN A 141 -6.75 -18.92 -29.70
C GLN A 141 -7.40 -20.18 -29.10
N LEU A 142 -8.65 -20.10 -28.62
CA LEU A 142 -9.29 -21.06 -27.70
C LEU A 142 -10.66 -21.62 -28.13
N SER A 143 -11.06 -22.83 -27.59
CA SER A 143 -12.45 -23.32 -27.57
C SER A 143 -12.71 -24.53 -26.61
N ARG A 144 -13.81 -24.50 -25.82
CA ARG A 144 -14.55 -25.52 -25.01
C ARG A 144 -14.11 -25.77 -23.55
N LEU A 145 -14.75 -25.10 -22.54
CA LEU A 145 -14.53 -25.37 -21.10
C LEU A 145 -15.67 -24.80 -20.23
N SER A 146 -15.78 -25.17 -18.94
CA SER A 146 -16.69 -24.52 -17.97
C SER A 146 -16.00 -23.42 -17.17
N HIS A 147 -14.78 -23.65 -16.72
CA HIS A 147 -13.93 -22.64 -16.08
C HIS A 147 -12.67 -22.47 -16.92
N LEU A 148 -12.37 -21.22 -17.30
CA LEU A 148 -11.22 -20.91 -18.14
C LEU A 148 -10.50 -19.67 -17.62
N ASP A 149 -9.32 -19.87 -17.04
CA ASP A 149 -8.41 -18.78 -16.68
C ASP A 149 -7.18 -18.76 -17.61
N LEU A 150 -7.06 -17.64 -18.34
CA LEU A 150 -5.96 -17.34 -19.26
C LEU A 150 -5.32 -16.02 -18.94
N SER A 151 -5.56 -15.51 -17.76
CA SER A 151 -5.08 -14.19 -17.37
C SER A 151 -3.56 -14.11 -17.28
N SER A 152 -3.05 -12.90 -17.34
CA SER A 152 -1.61 -12.58 -17.23
C SER A 152 -0.72 -13.36 -18.21
N ASN A 153 -1.15 -13.46 -19.48
CA ASN A 153 -0.40 -14.06 -20.59
C ASN A 153 -0.05 -13.02 -21.67
N SER A 154 0.40 -13.46 -22.83
CA SER A 154 0.69 -12.60 -24.00
C SER A 154 -0.24 -12.92 -25.17
N LEU A 155 -1.49 -13.31 -24.90
CA LEU A 155 -2.49 -13.62 -25.91
C LEU A 155 -2.84 -12.35 -26.69
N SER A 156 -2.90 -12.44 -28.02
CA SER A 156 -3.18 -11.31 -28.91
C SER A 156 -4.21 -11.67 -29.96
N GLY A 157 -4.80 -10.66 -30.59
CA GLY A 157 -5.84 -10.84 -31.61
C GLY A 157 -7.25 -10.82 -31.01
N LEU A 158 -8.22 -11.35 -31.75
CA LEU A 158 -9.65 -11.31 -31.42
C LEU A 158 -10.03 -12.48 -30.50
N VAL A 159 -11.03 -12.26 -29.63
CA VAL A 159 -11.73 -13.40 -29.01
C VAL A 159 -12.48 -14.17 -30.11
N PRO A 160 -12.24 -15.49 -30.25
CA PRO A 160 -12.94 -16.26 -31.27
C PRO A 160 -14.45 -16.31 -31.05
N ALA A 161 -15.25 -16.12 -32.09
CA ALA A 161 -16.71 -16.26 -31.99
C ALA A 161 -17.15 -17.66 -31.54
N THR A 162 -16.31 -18.69 -31.75
CA THR A 162 -16.55 -20.07 -31.28
C THR A 162 -16.53 -20.19 -29.75
N MET A 163 -16.00 -19.20 -29.02
CA MET A 163 -16.06 -19.19 -27.56
C MET A 163 -17.49 -19.17 -27.03
N GLY A 164 -18.44 -18.57 -27.77
CA GLY A 164 -19.85 -18.64 -27.42
C GLY A 164 -20.48 -20.04 -27.44
N ASN A 165 -19.80 -21.03 -28.03
CA ASN A 165 -20.25 -22.42 -28.03
C ASN A 165 -19.96 -23.16 -26.70
N LEU A 166 -19.22 -22.53 -25.79
CA LEU A 166 -18.90 -23.07 -24.46
C LEU A 166 -20.11 -22.93 -23.51
N SER A 167 -21.24 -23.52 -23.84
CA SER A 167 -22.52 -23.32 -23.16
C SER A 167 -22.51 -23.67 -21.66
N ASN A 168 -21.48 -24.37 -21.18
CA ASN A 168 -21.28 -24.69 -19.78
C ASN A 168 -20.30 -23.75 -19.07
N LEU A 169 -19.69 -22.80 -19.79
CA LEU A 169 -18.72 -21.87 -19.19
C LEU A 169 -19.43 -20.99 -18.15
N ASP A 170 -18.94 -21.04 -16.94
CA ASP A 170 -19.39 -20.28 -15.80
C ASP A 170 -18.39 -19.16 -15.42
N THR A 171 -17.10 -19.37 -15.68
CA THR A 171 -16.03 -18.40 -15.44
C THR A 171 -15.13 -18.26 -16.66
N LEU A 172 -14.88 -17.01 -17.11
CA LEU A 172 -13.96 -16.68 -18.18
C LEU A 172 -13.06 -15.52 -17.74
N ASN A 173 -11.78 -15.81 -17.50
CA ASN A 173 -10.78 -14.81 -17.15
C ASN A 173 -9.72 -14.66 -18.26
N LEU A 174 -9.72 -13.51 -18.93
CA LEU A 174 -8.76 -13.13 -19.98
C LEU A 174 -7.88 -11.95 -19.57
N GLU A 175 -7.87 -11.58 -18.30
CA GLU A 175 -7.17 -10.40 -17.78
C GLU A 175 -5.68 -10.37 -18.15
N GLY A 176 -5.14 -9.17 -18.36
CA GLY A 176 -3.69 -8.98 -18.46
C GLY A 176 -3.07 -9.62 -19.70
N ASN A 177 -3.73 -9.50 -20.86
CA ASN A 177 -3.25 -9.95 -22.15
C ASN A 177 -3.08 -8.79 -23.16
N MET A 178 -2.80 -9.09 -24.41
CA MET A 178 -2.71 -8.14 -25.52
C MET A 178 -3.82 -8.35 -26.55
N MET A 179 -4.96 -8.91 -26.13
CA MET A 179 -6.10 -9.14 -27.01
C MET A 179 -6.72 -7.82 -27.46
N ASN A 180 -7.25 -7.77 -28.67
CA ASN A 180 -7.79 -6.56 -29.28
C ASN A 180 -9.10 -6.84 -30.05
N GLY A 181 -9.63 -5.79 -30.69
CA GLY A 181 -10.87 -5.86 -31.47
C GLY A 181 -12.13 -5.89 -30.62
N LYS A 182 -13.22 -6.39 -31.19
CA LYS A 182 -14.53 -6.46 -30.54
C LYS A 182 -14.75 -7.77 -29.83
N ILE A 183 -15.45 -7.71 -28.69
CA ILE A 183 -15.95 -8.92 -28.04
C ILE A 183 -17.07 -9.48 -28.91
N PRO A 184 -16.97 -10.76 -29.31
CA PRO A 184 -17.97 -11.35 -30.18
C PRO A 184 -19.36 -11.46 -29.49
N GLU A 185 -20.42 -11.14 -30.21
CA GLU A 185 -21.79 -11.26 -29.69
C GLU A 185 -22.13 -12.69 -29.22
N SER A 186 -21.45 -13.69 -29.74
CA SER A 186 -21.59 -15.08 -29.35
C SER A 186 -21.27 -15.35 -27.87
N ILE A 187 -20.45 -14.52 -27.21
CA ILE A 187 -20.22 -14.62 -25.77
C ILE A 187 -21.55 -14.53 -25.00
N GLY A 188 -22.55 -13.83 -25.55
CA GLY A 188 -23.89 -13.80 -25.01
C GLY A 188 -24.66 -15.12 -25.01
N GLN A 189 -24.17 -16.15 -25.69
CA GLN A 189 -24.74 -17.50 -25.65
C GLN A 189 -24.32 -18.29 -24.41
N LEU A 190 -23.32 -17.76 -23.63
CA LEU A 190 -22.83 -18.37 -22.40
C LEU A 190 -23.82 -18.10 -21.24
N THR A 191 -24.94 -18.82 -21.23
CA THR A 191 -26.05 -18.56 -20.30
C THR A 191 -25.74 -18.90 -18.83
N LYS A 192 -24.67 -19.68 -18.59
CA LYS A 192 -24.19 -20.04 -17.23
C LYS A 192 -23.09 -19.13 -16.72
N LEU A 193 -22.55 -18.25 -17.58
CA LEU A 193 -21.45 -17.36 -17.21
C LEU A 193 -21.89 -16.41 -16.11
N TYR A 194 -21.19 -16.46 -14.95
CA TYR A 194 -21.40 -15.56 -13.83
C TYR A 194 -20.17 -14.68 -13.53
N ASP A 195 -18.98 -15.10 -13.98
CA ASP A 195 -17.76 -14.31 -13.86
C ASP A 195 -17.07 -14.16 -15.23
N LEU A 196 -16.88 -12.92 -15.66
CA LEU A 196 -16.21 -12.56 -16.90
C LEU A 196 -15.19 -11.46 -16.63
N ASN A 197 -13.91 -11.79 -16.72
CA ASN A 197 -12.81 -10.86 -16.54
C ASN A 197 -12.05 -10.65 -17.85
N LEU A 198 -12.16 -9.45 -18.42
CA LEU A 198 -11.54 -9.07 -19.70
C LEU A 198 -10.46 -7.98 -19.54
N LEU A 199 -9.97 -7.80 -18.36
CA LEU A 199 -9.12 -6.73 -17.89
C LEU A 199 -7.79 -6.59 -18.61
N LYS A 200 -7.18 -5.40 -18.56
CA LYS A 200 -5.79 -5.18 -19.02
C LYS A 200 -5.52 -5.78 -20.40
N ASN A 201 -6.42 -5.52 -21.37
CA ASN A 201 -6.31 -5.89 -22.79
C ASN A 201 -6.46 -4.64 -23.68
N ASN A 202 -6.40 -4.78 -25.01
CA ASN A 202 -6.43 -3.69 -25.98
C ASN A 202 -7.71 -3.70 -26.82
N TRP A 203 -8.90 -3.81 -26.20
CA TRP A 203 -10.17 -3.89 -26.93
C TRP A 203 -10.51 -2.61 -27.70
N GLU A 204 -11.12 -2.71 -28.89
CA GLU A 204 -11.40 -1.56 -29.79
C GLU A 204 -12.77 -0.91 -29.55
N ASP A 205 -13.82 -1.70 -29.25
CA ASP A 205 -15.18 -1.21 -28.97
C ASP A 205 -15.68 -1.83 -27.68
N LEU A 206 -15.78 -1.08 -26.59
CA LEU A 206 -15.74 -1.73 -25.33
C LEU A 206 -16.93 -1.63 -24.45
N LEU A 207 -17.43 -2.77 -24.20
CA LEU A 207 -18.22 -3.16 -23.04
C LEU A 207 -17.43 -4.14 -22.24
N LEU A 208 -16.98 -3.78 -21.06
CA LEU A 208 -16.15 -4.64 -20.27
C LEU A 208 -16.77 -4.92 -18.93
N PHE A 209 -16.83 -6.18 -18.63
CA PHE A 209 -17.22 -6.73 -17.36
C PHE A 209 -15.99 -7.30 -16.68
N SER A 210 -15.80 -6.92 -15.43
CA SER A 210 -14.66 -7.24 -14.60
C SER A 210 -13.34 -6.64 -15.10
N ILE A 211 -13.08 -5.37 -14.82
CA ILE A 211 -11.86 -4.69 -15.26
C ILE A 211 -11.17 -3.99 -14.11
N SER A 212 -10.01 -4.48 -13.69
CA SER A 212 -8.99 -3.70 -13.05
C SER A 212 -7.93 -3.31 -14.08
N SER A 213 -8.18 -2.29 -14.90
CA SER A 213 -7.19 -1.75 -15.79
C SER A 213 -6.69 -0.43 -15.27
N LYS A 214 -5.51 -0.46 -14.68
CA LYS A 214 -4.74 0.74 -14.38
C LYS A 214 -4.03 1.28 -15.60
N ARG A 215 -4.63 1.43 -16.79
CA ARG A 215 -3.99 2.12 -17.93
C ARG A 215 -4.57 1.73 -19.29
N ASN A 216 -5.78 2.15 -19.55
CA ASN A 216 -6.18 2.29 -20.95
C ASN A 216 -6.76 3.69 -21.16
N PRO A 217 -6.12 4.56 -21.98
CA PRO A 217 -6.64 5.89 -22.29
C PRO A 217 -7.76 5.86 -23.31
N PHE A 218 -8.41 4.74 -23.55
CA PHE A 218 -9.46 4.63 -24.57
C PHE A 218 -10.82 4.89 -23.93
N ALA A 219 -11.53 5.87 -24.52
CA ALA A 219 -12.89 6.18 -24.14
C ALA A 219 -13.83 5.06 -24.57
N LEU A 220 -14.35 4.35 -23.59
CA LEU A 220 -15.42 3.39 -23.81
C LEU A 220 -16.70 4.16 -24.13
N LYS A 221 -17.22 4.05 -25.36
CA LYS A 221 -18.57 4.50 -25.70
C LYS A 221 -19.54 3.34 -25.60
N VAL A 222 -20.04 3.11 -24.38
CA VAL A 222 -21.22 2.27 -24.19
C VAL A 222 -22.42 3.07 -24.67
N THR A 223 -23.15 2.58 -25.66
CA THR A 223 -24.46 3.15 -25.97
C THR A 223 -25.40 2.86 -24.78
N GLN A 224 -26.17 3.85 -24.35
CA GLN A 224 -27.10 3.71 -23.23
C GLN A 224 -28.12 2.58 -23.43
N ASP A 225 -28.34 2.17 -24.69
CA ASP A 225 -29.33 1.18 -25.10
C ASP A 225 -28.74 -0.24 -25.25
N TRP A 226 -27.46 -0.45 -24.92
CA TRP A 226 -26.92 -1.78 -24.98
C TRP A 226 -27.51 -2.68 -23.89
N ILE A 227 -28.01 -3.84 -24.32
CA ILE A 227 -28.52 -4.87 -23.42
C ILE A 227 -27.51 -6.00 -23.40
N PRO A 228 -26.83 -6.21 -22.26
CA PRO A 228 -25.88 -7.33 -22.15
C PRO A 228 -26.65 -8.64 -22.35
N PRO A 229 -26.03 -9.58 -23.05
CA PRO A 229 -26.63 -10.92 -23.24
C PRO A 229 -26.71 -11.72 -21.93
N PHE A 230 -26.04 -11.27 -20.90
CA PHE A 230 -25.99 -11.93 -19.58
C PHE A 230 -27.19 -11.49 -18.72
N LYS A 231 -27.92 -12.46 -18.16
CA LYS A 231 -29.09 -12.20 -17.33
C LYS A 231 -28.82 -12.27 -15.82
N HIS A 232 -27.69 -12.88 -15.42
CA HIS A 232 -27.39 -13.20 -14.02
C HIS A 232 -25.92 -12.95 -13.71
N LEU A 233 -25.48 -11.69 -13.87
CA LEU A 233 -24.14 -11.31 -13.46
C LEU A 233 -24.05 -11.27 -11.94
N TYR A 234 -23.01 -11.90 -11.40
CA TYR A 234 -22.62 -11.86 -10.00
C TYR A 234 -21.75 -10.64 -9.69
N GLN A 235 -20.81 -10.33 -10.59
CA GLN A 235 -19.84 -9.25 -10.43
C GLN A 235 -19.75 -8.38 -11.68
N VAL A 236 -19.66 -7.08 -11.46
CA VAL A 236 -19.31 -6.08 -12.47
C VAL A 236 -18.20 -5.22 -11.91
N GLU A 237 -17.07 -5.20 -12.60
CA GLU A 237 -15.94 -4.37 -12.24
C GLU A 237 -15.44 -3.60 -13.44
N ILE A 238 -15.52 -2.27 -13.40
CA ILE A 238 -15.06 -1.34 -14.42
C ILE A 238 -14.25 -0.23 -13.76
N ARG A 239 -12.99 -0.08 -14.14
CA ARG A 239 -12.09 0.91 -13.57
C ARG A 239 -11.39 1.72 -14.65
N ASP A 240 -11.10 3.00 -14.37
CA ASP A 240 -10.29 3.88 -15.22
C ASP A 240 -10.76 4.00 -16.68
N CYS A 241 -12.06 3.89 -16.92
CA CYS A 241 -12.68 3.96 -18.24
C CYS A 241 -13.76 5.06 -18.29
N GLN A 242 -14.14 5.54 -19.48
CA GLN A 242 -15.22 6.52 -19.63
C GLN A 242 -16.56 5.82 -19.91
N VAL A 243 -17.31 5.52 -18.87
CA VAL A 243 -18.68 4.98 -18.96
C VAL A 243 -19.73 6.08 -18.83
N GLY A 244 -19.48 7.02 -17.89
CA GLY A 244 -20.39 8.14 -17.62
C GLY A 244 -20.67 9.05 -18.82
N PRO A 245 -21.56 10.03 -18.65
CA PRO A 245 -21.96 10.65 -17.35
C PRO A 245 -23.06 9.92 -16.57
N THR A 246 -23.82 9.02 -17.20
CA THR A 246 -24.93 8.29 -16.55
C THR A 246 -24.54 6.86 -16.21
N PHE A 247 -25.27 6.27 -15.25
CA PHE A 247 -25.15 4.83 -15.01
C PHE A 247 -25.65 4.04 -16.22
N PRO A 248 -24.98 2.94 -16.61
CA PRO A 248 -25.48 2.07 -17.66
C PRO A 248 -26.87 1.52 -17.35
N ASN A 249 -27.82 1.71 -18.26
CA ASN A 249 -29.24 1.31 -18.05
C ASN A 249 -29.39 -0.19 -17.77
N TRP A 250 -28.51 -1.02 -18.34
CA TRP A 250 -28.57 -2.47 -18.20
C TRP A 250 -28.27 -2.97 -16.77
N LEU A 251 -27.50 -2.20 -15.97
CA LEU A 251 -27.26 -2.54 -14.56
C LEU A 251 -28.55 -2.68 -13.75
N ARG A 252 -29.57 -1.90 -14.10
CA ARG A 252 -30.86 -1.93 -13.40
C ARG A 252 -31.56 -3.29 -13.46
N ASN A 253 -31.21 -4.10 -14.45
CA ASN A 253 -31.87 -5.40 -14.72
C ASN A 253 -31.04 -6.58 -14.17
N GLN A 254 -29.88 -6.31 -13.56
CA GLN A 254 -28.96 -7.33 -13.02
C GLN A 254 -29.23 -7.56 -11.52
N MET A 255 -30.30 -8.29 -11.20
CA MET A 255 -30.76 -8.48 -9.82
C MET A 255 -29.87 -9.46 -9.00
N SER A 256 -28.93 -10.16 -9.63
CA SER A 256 -28.04 -11.11 -8.98
C SER A 256 -26.65 -10.54 -8.64
N LEU A 257 -26.42 -9.23 -8.90
CA LEU A 257 -25.15 -8.61 -8.63
C LEU A 257 -24.89 -8.51 -7.12
N GLU A 258 -23.76 -9.03 -6.70
CA GLU A 258 -23.21 -8.92 -5.34
C GLU A 258 -22.01 -7.97 -5.31
N ASN A 259 -21.21 -7.93 -6.38
CA ASN A 259 -20.05 -7.05 -6.50
C ASN A 259 -20.23 -6.05 -7.65
N VAL A 260 -20.28 -4.76 -7.33
CA VAL A 260 -20.40 -3.65 -8.30
C VAL A 260 -19.28 -2.67 -8.06
N ILE A 261 -18.31 -2.64 -8.95
CA ILE A 261 -17.15 -1.76 -8.90
C ILE A 261 -17.11 -0.92 -10.17
N LEU A 262 -17.38 0.38 -10.03
CA LEU A 262 -17.37 1.38 -11.11
C LEU A 262 -16.46 2.53 -10.69
N GLU A 263 -15.17 2.25 -10.54
CA GLU A 263 -14.17 3.20 -10.06
C GLU A 263 -13.62 4.04 -11.22
N ASN A 264 -13.59 5.36 -11.05
CA ASN A 264 -13.02 6.31 -12.03
C ASN A 264 -13.57 6.12 -13.45
N VAL A 265 -14.91 5.96 -13.57
CA VAL A 265 -15.58 5.72 -14.85
C VAL A 265 -16.35 6.95 -15.37
N GLY A 266 -16.17 8.10 -14.73
CA GLY A 266 -16.73 9.39 -15.18
C GLY A 266 -18.22 9.56 -14.92
N ILE A 267 -18.83 8.78 -14.03
CA ILE A 267 -20.24 8.92 -13.65
C ILE A 267 -20.42 10.23 -12.87
N SER A 268 -21.42 11.04 -13.31
CA SER A 268 -21.81 12.30 -12.65
C SER A 268 -23.30 12.34 -12.30
N GLU A 269 -24.03 11.30 -12.67
CA GLU A 269 -25.44 11.15 -12.32
C GLU A 269 -25.62 10.92 -10.81
N GLU A 270 -26.75 11.32 -10.26
CA GLU A 270 -27.09 11.02 -8.87
C GLU A 270 -27.36 9.53 -8.67
N ILE A 271 -27.20 9.05 -7.44
CA ILE A 271 -27.48 7.67 -7.09
C ILE A 271 -28.98 7.41 -7.22
N LEU A 272 -29.33 6.53 -8.15
CA LEU A 272 -30.72 6.27 -8.53
C LEU A 272 -31.39 5.25 -7.60
N GLY A 273 -32.70 5.36 -7.48
CA GLY A 273 -33.53 4.47 -6.61
C GLY A 273 -33.44 2.98 -6.92
N TRP A 274 -32.99 2.58 -8.11
CA TRP A 274 -32.84 1.16 -8.46
C TRP A 274 -31.70 0.49 -7.66
N LEU A 275 -30.67 1.24 -7.28
CA LEU A 275 -29.57 0.72 -6.47
C LEU A 275 -30.05 0.32 -5.07
N TYR A 276 -31.10 0.96 -4.56
CA TYR A 276 -31.77 0.56 -3.33
C TYR A 276 -32.29 -0.89 -3.38
N ASN A 277 -32.89 -1.29 -4.49
CA ASN A 277 -33.44 -2.65 -4.64
C ASN A 277 -32.34 -3.72 -4.70
N MET A 278 -31.17 -3.37 -5.23
CA MET A 278 -30.03 -4.28 -5.32
C MET A 278 -29.26 -4.37 -4.00
N SER A 279 -29.33 -3.36 -3.15
CA SER A 279 -28.47 -3.24 -1.97
C SER A 279 -28.57 -4.41 -1.00
N SER A 280 -29.68 -5.15 -0.98
CA SER A 280 -29.86 -6.32 -0.10
C SER A 280 -28.94 -7.51 -0.43
N HIS A 281 -28.41 -7.59 -1.64
CA HIS A 281 -27.55 -8.69 -2.10
C HIS A 281 -26.09 -8.25 -2.21
N ILE A 282 -25.82 -6.95 -2.18
CA ILE A 282 -24.49 -6.40 -2.39
C ILE A 282 -23.53 -6.82 -1.26
N GLU A 283 -22.38 -7.35 -1.66
CA GLU A 283 -21.19 -7.56 -0.84
C GLU A 283 -20.18 -6.43 -1.03
N GLN A 284 -20.00 -5.95 -2.25
CA GLN A 284 -19.11 -4.83 -2.54
C GLN A 284 -19.76 -3.85 -3.50
N LEU A 285 -19.82 -2.58 -3.10
CA LEU A 285 -20.27 -1.46 -3.92
C LEU A 285 -19.16 -0.39 -3.93
N ASP A 286 -18.44 -0.28 -5.01
CA ASP A 286 -17.40 0.74 -5.19
C ASP A 286 -17.74 1.67 -6.35
N LEU A 287 -18.06 2.91 -6.03
CA LEU A 287 -18.30 4.00 -6.98
C LEU A 287 -17.28 5.14 -6.78
N SER A 288 -16.12 4.83 -6.23
CA SER A 288 -15.11 5.83 -5.91
C SER A 288 -14.50 6.48 -7.17
N HIS A 289 -13.85 7.63 -6.97
CA HIS A 289 -13.17 8.39 -8.03
C HIS A 289 -14.07 8.79 -9.20
N ASN A 290 -15.34 9.09 -8.92
CA ASN A 290 -16.29 9.56 -9.90
C ASN A 290 -16.63 11.06 -9.69
N LYS A 291 -17.64 11.54 -10.37
CA LYS A 291 -18.16 12.91 -10.25
C LYS A 291 -19.59 12.92 -9.71
N ILE A 292 -19.96 11.86 -8.97
CA ILE A 292 -21.30 11.72 -8.40
C ILE A 292 -21.51 12.89 -7.43
N SER A 293 -22.60 13.63 -7.67
CA SER A 293 -22.93 14.84 -6.91
C SER A 293 -24.28 14.66 -6.21
N ARG A 294 -24.64 15.65 -5.36
CA ARG A 294 -25.89 15.69 -4.57
C ARG A 294 -25.85 14.83 -3.31
N TYR A 295 -27.00 14.40 -2.84
CA TYR A 295 -27.21 13.73 -1.57
C TYR A 295 -27.19 12.22 -1.71
N LEU A 296 -26.56 11.55 -0.75
CA LEU A 296 -26.67 10.11 -0.62
C LEU A 296 -28.11 9.69 -0.26
N PRO A 297 -28.59 8.55 -0.75
CA PRO A 297 -29.90 8.01 -0.35
C PRO A 297 -29.99 7.85 1.17
N LYS A 298 -31.08 8.32 1.76
CA LYS A 298 -31.28 8.20 3.22
C LYS A 298 -31.36 6.76 3.71
N LYS A 299 -31.80 5.84 2.84
CA LYS A 299 -31.95 4.41 3.17
C LYS A 299 -31.39 3.56 2.04
N MET A 300 -30.65 2.56 2.42
CA MET A 300 -30.19 1.43 1.62
C MET A 300 -30.44 0.17 2.45
N ASN A 301 -30.76 -0.94 1.81
CA ASN A 301 -31.19 -2.16 2.50
C ASN A 301 -30.08 -3.23 2.47
N PHE A 302 -28.90 -2.89 2.98
CA PHE A 302 -27.78 -3.81 3.04
C PHE A 302 -28.06 -4.93 4.05
N SER A 303 -27.66 -6.17 3.71
CA SER A 303 -27.73 -7.31 4.61
C SER A 303 -26.41 -7.54 5.31
N SER A 304 -26.38 -7.52 6.65
CA SER A 304 -25.16 -7.77 7.43
C SER A 304 -24.59 -9.17 7.25
N SER A 305 -25.39 -10.15 6.78
CA SER A 305 -24.91 -11.50 6.48
C SER A 305 -23.90 -11.54 5.34
N ASN A 306 -23.99 -10.59 4.41
CA ASN A 306 -23.09 -10.47 3.26
C ASN A 306 -21.84 -9.63 3.55
N SER A 307 -21.75 -9.06 4.76
CA SER A 307 -20.62 -8.19 5.15
C SER A 307 -20.33 -7.05 4.16
N PRO A 308 -21.33 -6.26 3.74
CA PRO A 308 -21.22 -5.32 2.64
C PRO A 308 -20.20 -4.21 2.89
N LYS A 309 -19.36 -3.98 1.88
CA LYS A 309 -18.39 -2.89 1.81
C LYS A 309 -18.86 -1.85 0.81
N VAL A 310 -18.95 -0.60 1.23
CA VAL A 310 -19.46 0.51 0.43
C VAL A 310 -18.41 1.60 0.34
N ASN A 311 -17.95 1.89 -0.88
CA ASN A 311 -16.96 2.91 -1.16
C ASN A 311 -17.49 3.94 -2.16
N PHE A 312 -17.69 5.18 -1.70
CA PHE A 312 -18.02 6.34 -2.52
C PHE A 312 -16.99 7.46 -2.38
N ALA A 313 -15.79 7.13 -1.96
CA ALA A 313 -14.71 8.09 -1.79
C ALA A 313 -14.38 8.85 -3.08
N PHE A 314 -13.78 10.03 -2.96
CA PHE A 314 -13.37 10.85 -4.12
C PHE A 314 -14.49 11.15 -5.10
N ASN A 315 -15.62 11.65 -4.57
CA ASN A 315 -16.77 12.12 -5.32
C ASN A 315 -17.10 13.59 -4.98
N GLN A 316 -18.26 14.08 -5.40
CA GLN A 316 -18.77 15.42 -5.10
C GLN A 316 -20.05 15.39 -4.25
N LEU A 317 -20.17 14.37 -3.40
CA LEU A 317 -21.32 14.11 -2.56
C LEU A 317 -21.49 15.24 -1.53
N LYS A 318 -22.73 15.57 -1.21
CA LYS A 318 -23.09 16.68 -0.30
C LYS A 318 -24.10 16.22 0.75
N GLY A 319 -24.20 17.00 1.80
CA GLY A 319 -25.19 16.82 2.87
C GLY A 319 -24.76 15.87 3.98
N PRO A 320 -25.71 15.38 4.78
CA PRO A 320 -25.41 14.61 5.96
C PRO A 320 -25.01 13.17 5.65
N ILE A 321 -24.26 12.54 6.57
CA ILE A 321 -23.93 11.13 6.53
C ILE A 321 -25.24 10.31 6.64
N PRO A 322 -25.47 9.35 5.73
CA PRO A 322 -26.64 8.46 5.82
C PRO A 322 -26.43 7.38 6.88
N ILE A 323 -27.52 6.85 7.38
CA ILE A 323 -27.53 5.66 8.23
C ILE A 323 -27.95 4.46 7.38
N TRP A 324 -27.01 3.55 7.16
CA TRP A 324 -27.23 2.30 6.42
C TRP A 324 -26.94 1.10 7.33
N SER A 325 -27.99 0.62 7.98
CA SER A 325 -27.88 -0.59 8.81
C SER A 325 -27.40 -1.78 7.99
N GLY A 326 -26.54 -2.59 8.55
CA GLY A 326 -25.99 -3.77 7.88
C GLY A 326 -24.66 -3.56 7.16
N VAL A 327 -24.25 -2.32 6.86
CA VAL A 327 -22.93 -2.04 6.27
C VAL A 327 -21.81 -2.39 7.24
N THR A 328 -20.77 -3.05 6.74
CA THR A 328 -19.60 -3.43 7.54
C THR A 328 -18.37 -2.57 7.27
N ALA A 329 -18.22 -1.99 6.08
CA ALA A 329 -17.21 -1.01 5.77
C ALA A 329 -17.82 0.15 4.97
N LEU A 330 -17.56 1.38 5.39
CA LEU A 330 -18.09 2.59 4.76
C LEU A 330 -16.97 3.60 4.53
N TYR A 331 -16.68 3.90 3.27
CA TYR A 331 -15.69 4.88 2.85
C TYR A 331 -16.34 5.99 2.04
N LEU A 332 -16.36 7.20 2.60
CA LEU A 332 -16.97 8.38 1.99
C LEU A 332 -15.98 9.55 1.84
N ARG A 333 -14.72 9.32 2.15
CA ARG A 333 -13.67 10.35 2.19
C ARG A 333 -13.54 11.15 0.91
N TYR A 334 -12.94 12.36 1.01
CA TYR A 334 -12.70 13.26 -0.12
C TYR A 334 -13.99 13.59 -0.90
N SER A 335 -15.03 14.00 -0.18
CA SER A 335 -16.28 14.47 -0.71
C SER A 335 -16.59 15.89 -0.15
N LEU A 336 -17.85 16.31 -0.19
CA LEU A 336 -18.32 17.57 0.38
C LEU A 336 -19.44 17.32 1.41
N LEU A 337 -19.35 16.19 2.10
CA LEU A 337 -20.33 15.82 3.13
C LEU A 337 -20.21 16.77 4.31
N SER A 338 -21.35 17.16 4.87
CA SER A 338 -21.40 18.22 5.86
C SER A 338 -22.47 17.96 6.93
N GLY A 339 -22.39 18.74 7.99
CA GLY A 339 -23.28 18.58 9.14
C GLY A 339 -22.66 17.72 10.23
N THR A 340 -23.50 17.11 11.06
CA THR A 340 -23.06 16.33 12.22
C THR A 340 -23.04 14.83 11.90
N LEU A 341 -22.13 14.11 12.57
CA LEU A 341 -22.27 12.66 12.66
C LEU A 341 -23.62 12.30 13.29
N PRO A 342 -24.34 11.30 12.77
CA PRO A 342 -25.64 10.90 13.32
C PRO A 342 -25.51 10.48 14.79
N ALA A 343 -26.38 11.04 15.65
CA ALA A 343 -26.29 10.79 17.11
C ALA A 343 -26.51 9.31 17.49
N ASN A 344 -27.20 8.56 16.66
CA ASN A 344 -27.48 7.12 16.84
C ASN A 344 -26.66 6.21 15.92
N ILE A 345 -25.51 6.68 15.41
CA ILE A 345 -24.66 5.90 14.49
C ILE A 345 -24.25 4.55 15.08
N GLY A 346 -23.97 4.48 16.37
CA GLY A 346 -23.52 3.27 17.03
C GLY A 346 -24.61 2.23 17.21
N GLU A 347 -25.86 2.64 17.34
CA GLU A 347 -27.03 1.76 17.46
C GLU A 347 -27.44 1.21 16.09
N GLU A 348 -27.54 2.08 15.12
CA GLU A 348 -28.07 1.76 13.79
C GLU A 348 -27.02 1.07 12.88
N MET A 349 -25.75 1.37 13.06
CA MET A 349 -24.65 0.83 12.26
C MET A 349 -23.71 -0.04 13.09
N SER A 350 -24.25 -0.85 14.00
CA SER A 350 -23.51 -1.67 14.96
C SER A 350 -22.60 -2.76 14.31
N HIS A 351 -22.79 -3.04 13.02
CA HIS A 351 -22.01 -4.03 12.26
C HIS A 351 -20.73 -3.45 11.63
N LEU A 352 -20.53 -2.11 11.70
CA LEU A 352 -19.34 -1.49 11.14
C LEU A 352 -18.05 -2.08 11.72
N LYS A 353 -17.12 -2.35 10.81
CA LYS A 353 -15.73 -2.70 11.08
C LYS A 353 -14.80 -1.56 10.66
N GLU A 354 -15.14 -0.85 9.59
CA GLU A 354 -14.32 0.21 9.01
C GLU A 354 -15.19 1.42 8.69
N LEU A 355 -14.77 2.60 9.15
CA LEU A 355 -15.44 3.87 8.90
C LEU A 355 -14.41 4.94 8.52
N ASP A 356 -14.45 5.39 7.27
CA ASP A 356 -13.60 6.47 6.75
C ASP A 356 -14.47 7.61 6.21
N LEU A 357 -14.48 8.72 6.95
CA LEU A 357 -15.17 9.96 6.62
C LEU A 357 -14.18 11.12 6.55
N SER A 358 -12.93 10.83 6.22
CA SER A 358 -11.86 11.82 6.22
C SER A 358 -11.96 12.81 5.06
N ASN A 359 -11.41 13.99 5.26
CA ASN A 359 -11.33 15.05 4.25
C ASN A 359 -12.71 15.49 3.69
N ASP A 360 -13.63 15.78 4.62
CA ASP A 360 -14.97 16.27 4.35
C ASP A 360 -15.25 17.59 5.12
N LEU A 361 -16.49 18.00 5.25
CA LEU A 361 -16.90 19.24 5.92
C LEU A 361 -17.74 18.95 7.19
N LEU A 362 -17.50 17.81 7.83
CA LEU A 362 -18.22 17.41 9.03
C LEU A 362 -17.87 18.33 10.20
N ASN A 363 -18.86 18.66 11.02
CA ASN A 363 -18.70 19.60 12.13
C ASN A 363 -19.36 19.11 13.41
N ARG A 364 -19.23 19.89 14.51
CA ARG A 364 -19.69 19.58 15.86
C ARG A 364 -18.96 18.36 16.47
N SER A 365 -19.49 17.84 17.58
CA SER A 365 -18.85 16.78 18.35
C SER A 365 -19.04 15.40 17.74
N ILE A 366 -18.09 14.52 18.00
CA ILE A 366 -18.21 13.08 17.75
C ILE A 366 -19.24 12.53 18.74
N PRO A 367 -20.33 11.87 18.29
CA PRO A 367 -21.35 11.34 19.17
C PRO A 367 -20.85 10.18 20.02
N LEU A 368 -21.21 10.14 21.29
CA LEU A 368 -20.82 9.05 22.18
C LEU A 368 -21.27 7.68 21.69
N SER A 369 -22.36 7.61 20.92
CA SER A 369 -22.87 6.34 20.37
C SER A 369 -21.84 5.62 19.50
N ILE A 370 -20.85 6.30 18.89
CA ILE A 370 -19.80 5.66 18.10
C ILE A 370 -19.03 4.61 18.91
N THR A 371 -18.92 4.80 20.22
CA THR A 371 -18.23 3.87 21.13
C THR A 371 -19.00 2.57 21.36
N ARG A 372 -20.23 2.46 20.85
CA ARG A 372 -21.05 1.24 20.91
C ARG A 372 -20.81 0.29 19.72
N ILE A 373 -20.04 0.71 18.72
CA ILE A 373 -19.70 -0.13 17.57
C ILE A 373 -18.58 -1.09 17.95
N GLN A 374 -18.94 -2.22 18.54
CA GLN A 374 -18.00 -3.18 19.16
C GLN A 374 -17.01 -3.83 18.17
N ASN A 375 -17.40 -3.95 16.90
CA ASN A 375 -16.58 -4.58 15.86
C ASN A 375 -15.71 -3.59 15.08
N LEU A 376 -15.76 -2.31 15.41
CA LEU A 376 -14.96 -1.29 14.73
C LEU A 376 -13.46 -1.56 14.92
N SER A 377 -12.73 -1.67 13.81
CA SER A 377 -11.29 -1.85 13.77
C SER A 377 -10.56 -0.62 13.21
N TYR A 378 -11.22 0.13 12.34
CA TYR A 378 -10.66 1.30 11.68
C TYR A 378 -11.63 2.49 11.76
N LEU A 379 -11.16 3.62 12.30
CA LEU A 379 -11.89 4.86 12.40
C LEU A 379 -11.04 6.03 11.88
N ASP A 380 -11.39 6.60 10.75
CA ASP A 380 -10.78 7.82 10.22
C ASP A 380 -11.83 8.92 10.05
N LEU A 381 -11.71 9.97 10.87
CA LEU A 381 -12.50 11.21 10.82
C LEU A 381 -11.60 12.44 10.57
N SER A 382 -10.37 12.21 10.11
CA SER A 382 -9.36 13.26 9.94
C SER A 382 -9.77 14.31 8.89
N LYS A 383 -9.14 15.47 8.95
CA LYS A 383 -9.34 16.58 7.98
C LYS A 383 -10.81 16.98 7.83
N ASN A 384 -11.45 17.27 8.96
CA ASN A 384 -12.81 17.74 9.06
C ASN A 384 -12.87 19.02 9.92
N HIS A 385 -14.05 19.45 10.30
CA HIS A 385 -14.28 20.61 11.20
C HIS A 385 -14.89 20.18 12.54
N LEU A 386 -14.58 18.95 12.98
CA LEU A 386 -15.11 18.40 14.23
C LEU A 386 -14.59 19.19 15.44
N THR A 387 -15.46 19.37 16.43
CA THR A 387 -15.21 20.15 17.65
C THR A 387 -15.62 19.34 18.89
N GLY A 388 -15.36 19.89 20.08
CA GLY A 388 -15.68 19.23 21.34
C GLY A 388 -14.62 18.24 21.76
N GLU A 389 -14.93 17.41 22.74
CA GLU A 389 -13.97 16.45 23.32
C GLU A 389 -13.94 15.13 22.56
N ILE A 390 -12.83 14.41 22.70
CA ILE A 390 -12.70 13.03 22.20
C ILE A 390 -13.59 12.15 23.06
N PRO A 391 -14.46 11.29 22.48
CA PRO A 391 -15.30 10.38 23.24
C PRO A 391 -14.49 9.41 24.10
N VAL A 392 -15.04 9.04 25.25
CA VAL A 392 -14.46 8.00 26.10
C VAL A 392 -14.68 6.64 25.45
N PHE A 393 -13.71 6.16 24.70
CA PHE A 393 -13.71 4.82 24.13
C PHE A 393 -13.64 3.78 25.27
N GLY A 394 -14.54 2.80 25.26
CA GLY A 394 -14.69 1.86 26.38
C GLY A 394 -14.19 0.45 26.08
N MET A 395 -14.17 -0.41 27.10
CA MET A 395 -13.72 -1.81 27.00
C MET A 395 -14.50 -2.67 25.99
N GLY A 396 -15.62 -2.22 25.44
CA GLY A 396 -16.39 -2.94 24.43
C GLY A 396 -15.74 -2.98 23.04
N MET A 397 -14.79 -2.07 22.76
CA MET A 397 -14.19 -1.92 21.43
C MET A 397 -12.85 -2.69 21.32
N GLN A 398 -12.91 -4.00 21.51
CA GLN A 398 -11.72 -4.86 21.58
C GLN A 398 -10.92 -4.96 20.27
N ARG A 399 -11.52 -4.58 19.15
CA ARG A 399 -10.95 -4.73 17.81
C ARG A 399 -10.45 -3.42 17.20
N LEU A 400 -10.58 -2.30 17.90
CA LEU A 400 -10.19 -1.01 17.37
C LEU A 400 -8.67 -0.91 17.32
N GLU A 401 -8.17 -0.85 16.09
CA GLU A 401 -6.75 -0.92 15.74
C GLU A 401 -6.20 0.45 15.37
N ILE A 402 -6.98 1.26 14.66
CA ILE A 402 -6.57 2.54 14.11
C ILE A 402 -7.62 3.60 14.45
N ILE A 403 -7.15 4.70 15.04
CA ILE A 403 -7.92 5.93 15.24
C ILE A 403 -7.16 7.08 14.61
N ASP A 404 -7.73 7.71 13.57
CA ASP A 404 -7.26 8.99 13.03
C ASP A 404 -8.34 10.07 13.19
N LEU A 405 -8.08 11.02 14.08
CA LEU A 405 -8.90 12.21 14.32
C LEU A 405 -8.13 13.50 14.00
N SER A 406 -7.00 13.39 13.32
CA SER A 406 -6.10 14.50 13.03
C SER A 406 -6.75 15.60 12.18
N ASN A 407 -6.18 16.78 12.19
CA ASN A 407 -6.64 17.91 11.37
C ASN A 407 -8.14 18.25 11.60
N ASN A 408 -8.50 18.46 12.86
CA ASN A 408 -9.83 18.87 13.28
C ASN A 408 -9.76 20.07 14.25
N SER A 409 -10.82 20.38 14.97
CA SER A 409 -10.85 21.39 16.02
C SER A 409 -11.27 20.76 17.37
N LEU A 410 -10.88 19.50 17.61
CA LEU A 410 -11.16 18.80 18.87
C LEU A 410 -10.39 19.47 20.03
N SER A 411 -11.01 19.51 21.20
CA SER A 411 -10.49 20.17 22.40
C SER A 411 -10.56 19.25 23.63
N GLY A 412 -10.12 19.74 24.78
CA GLY A 412 -10.05 18.93 26.00
C GLY A 412 -8.83 18.02 26.03
N GLY A 413 -8.89 16.99 26.82
CA GLY A 413 -7.80 16.03 27.03
C GLY A 413 -7.91 14.76 26.19
N ILE A 414 -6.85 13.97 26.21
CA ILE A 414 -6.85 12.61 25.68
C ILE A 414 -7.46 11.70 26.75
N PRO A 415 -8.59 11.03 26.48
CA PRO A 415 -9.19 10.14 27.45
C PRO A 415 -8.26 8.97 27.81
N THR A 416 -8.01 8.75 29.10
CA THR A 416 -7.16 7.64 29.58
C THR A 416 -7.69 6.27 29.16
N SER A 417 -8.99 6.16 28.87
CA SER A 417 -9.63 4.94 28.36
C SER A 417 -9.12 4.49 26.97
N ILE A 418 -8.48 5.37 26.20
CA ILE A 418 -7.85 5.01 24.92
C ILE A 418 -6.82 3.88 25.14
N CYS A 419 -6.09 3.93 26.25
CA CYS A 419 -5.13 2.89 26.62
C CYS A 419 -5.78 1.58 27.12
N SER A 420 -7.11 1.56 27.28
CA SER A 420 -7.87 0.33 27.56
C SER A 420 -8.23 -0.45 26.29
N LEU A 421 -7.90 0.05 25.12
CA LEU A 421 -8.13 -0.59 23.83
C LEU A 421 -6.97 -1.55 23.50
N PRO A 422 -7.16 -2.87 23.60
CA PRO A 422 -6.04 -3.82 23.57
C PRO A 422 -5.40 -3.97 22.20
N SER A 423 -6.14 -3.66 21.13
CA SER A 423 -5.68 -3.81 19.75
C SER A 423 -5.19 -2.49 19.13
N LEU A 424 -5.30 -1.36 19.83
CA LEU A 424 -4.96 -0.06 19.27
C LEU A 424 -3.45 0.07 19.07
N PHE A 425 -3.02 0.18 17.81
CA PHE A 425 -1.62 0.36 17.46
C PHE A 425 -1.31 1.68 16.72
N ILE A 426 -2.32 2.37 16.13
CA ILE A 426 -2.16 3.70 15.54
C ILE A 426 -3.13 4.69 16.20
N LEU A 427 -2.59 5.76 16.76
CA LEU A 427 -3.33 6.88 17.30
C LEU A 427 -2.82 8.20 16.71
N GLU A 428 -3.63 8.81 15.84
CA GLU A 428 -3.36 10.07 15.15
C GLU A 428 -4.33 11.16 15.66
N LEU A 429 -3.81 12.10 16.42
CA LEU A 429 -4.57 13.25 17.00
C LEU A 429 -3.93 14.58 16.63
N SER A 430 -2.99 14.60 15.72
CA SER A 430 -2.23 15.78 15.31
C SER A 430 -3.14 16.90 14.77
N ASN A 431 -2.69 18.14 14.83
CA ASN A 431 -3.42 19.32 14.31
C ASN A 431 -4.86 19.42 14.86
N ASN A 432 -4.99 19.50 16.17
CA ASN A 432 -6.23 19.75 16.88
C ASN A 432 -6.06 20.93 17.88
N LYS A 433 -6.99 21.07 18.81
CA LYS A 433 -6.95 22.06 19.91
C LYS A 433 -6.90 21.36 21.29
N LEU A 434 -6.29 20.18 21.34
CA LEU A 434 -6.16 19.45 22.60
C LEU A 434 -5.24 20.21 23.55
N SER A 435 -5.60 20.29 24.83
CA SER A 435 -4.99 21.22 25.80
C SER A 435 -4.85 20.66 27.21
N ALA A 436 -4.67 19.36 27.35
CA ALA A 436 -4.50 18.73 28.65
C ALA A 436 -3.02 18.51 28.99
N ASP A 437 -2.78 18.20 30.27
CA ASP A 437 -1.51 17.68 30.75
C ASP A 437 -1.29 16.25 30.23
N LEU A 438 -0.18 16.03 29.53
CA LEU A 438 0.13 14.77 28.89
C LEU A 438 0.63 13.72 29.90
N SER A 439 1.15 14.14 31.05
CA SER A 439 1.86 13.27 32.00
C SER A 439 1.06 12.10 32.56
N SER A 440 -0.27 12.07 32.41
CA SER A 440 -1.13 10.96 32.85
C SER A 440 -1.88 10.24 31.73
N ALA A 441 -1.68 10.64 30.47
CA ALA A 441 -2.56 10.24 29.39
C ALA A 441 -2.38 8.79 28.94
N PHE A 442 -1.17 8.22 29.07
CA PHE A 442 -0.80 6.93 28.46
C PHE A 442 -0.57 5.81 29.49
N GLN A 443 -1.09 5.95 30.70
CA GLN A 443 -1.03 4.90 31.70
C GLN A 443 -1.71 3.61 31.19
N ASN A 444 -1.00 2.48 31.25
CA ASN A 444 -1.45 1.16 30.81
C ASN A 444 -1.63 0.96 29.28
N CYS A 445 -1.15 1.85 28.43
CA CYS A 445 -1.00 1.55 27.03
C CYS A 445 0.02 0.43 26.82
N THR A 446 -0.25 -0.55 25.94
CA THR A 446 0.66 -1.67 25.70
C THR A 446 0.89 -1.97 24.22
N SER A 447 -0.01 -1.54 23.34
CA SER A 447 -0.03 -1.99 21.94
C SER A 447 0.32 -0.89 20.92
N LEU A 448 0.46 0.37 21.37
CA LEU A 448 0.73 1.49 20.45
C LEU A 448 2.06 1.34 19.74
N GLN A 449 2.03 1.51 18.42
CA GLN A 449 3.18 1.53 17.52
C GLN A 449 3.39 2.91 16.90
N THR A 450 2.31 3.66 16.69
CA THR A 450 2.33 5.01 16.15
C THR A 450 1.52 5.93 17.05
N LEU A 451 2.16 6.98 17.54
CA LEU A 451 1.54 8.05 18.30
C LEU A 451 1.89 9.39 17.67
N SER A 452 0.89 10.11 17.14
CA SER A 452 1.08 11.44 16.58
C SER A 452 0.11 12.42 17.24
N LEU A 453 0.67 13.37 17.98
CA LEU A 453 -0.03 14.45 18.68
C LEU A 453 0.43 15.82 18.18
N GLY A 454 1.37 15.85 17.24
CA GLY A 454 2.06 17.04 16.77
C GLY A 454 1.44 17.69 15.53
N ASN A 455 2.31 18.18 14.66
CA ASN A 455 1.94 18.73 13.35
C ASN A 455 2.91 18.24 12.27
N LYS A 456 2.45 17.41 11.36
CA LYS A 456 3.26 16.79 10.29
C LYS A 456 3.65 17.74 9.13
N ARG A 457 3.36 19.03 9.17
CA ARG A 457 3.62 19.96 8.06
C ARG A 457 4.99 20.63 8.16
N PHE A 458 5.99 20.05 7.53
CA PHE A 458 7.38 20.55 7.45
C PHE A 458 7.55 21.94 6.81
N PHE A 459 6.53 22.54 6.15
CA PHE A 459 6.68 23.75 5.35
C PHE A 459 5.69 24.90 5.63
N GLU A 460 4.74 24.76 6.54
CA GLU A 460 3.81 25.83 6.87
C GLU A 460 4.04 26.38 8.30
N LEU A 461 4.71 27.51 8.38
CA LEU A 461 5.06 28.23 9.63
C LEU A 461 3.87 28.71 10.49
N LEU A 462 2.61 28.47 10.11
CA LEU A 462 1.44 29.10 10.73
C LEU A 462 0.37 28.14 11.26
N SER A 463 0.50 26.83 11.13
CA SER A 463 -0.47 25.92 11.74
C SER A 463 0.06 25.38 13.07
N ARG A 464 -0.57 25.76 14.16
CA ARG A 464 -0.27 25.23 15.49
C ARG A 464 -0.73 23.77 15.54
N GLY A 465 0.11 22.90 16.11
CA GLY A 465 -0.28 21.58 16.55
C GLY A 465 -1.33 21.65 17.68
N ASN A 466 -1.29 20.72 18.58
CA ASN A 466 -2.08 20.82 19.80
C ASN A 466 -1.48 21.85 20.79
N THR A 467 -2.10 22.03 21.92
CA THR A 467 -1.60 22.87 23.02
C THR A 467 -1.37 22.06 24.29
N LEU A 468 -0.91 20.82 24.13
CA LEU A 468 -0.64 19.92 25.23
C LEU A 468 0.48 20.45 26.11
N THR A 469 0.35 20.29 27.42
CA THR A 469 1.28 20.75 28.44
C THR A 469 1.83 19.57 29.28
N GLY A 470 2.68 19.87 30.23
CA GLY A 470 3.28 18.87 31.11
C GLY A 470 4.56 18.27 30.54
N SER A 471 5.04 17.20 31.14
CA SER A 471 6.22 16.46 30.71
C SER A 471 5.85 15.33 29.74
N ILE A 472 6.83 14.89 28.97
CA ILE A 472 6.71 13.64 28.20
C ILE A 472 6.56 12.48 29.20
N PRO A 473 5.47 11.69 29.13
CA PRO A 473 5.24 10.63 30.11
C PRO A 473 6.27 9.50 30.05
N GLU A 474 6.78 9.09 31.19
CA GLU A 474 7.66 7.90 31.27
C GLU A 474 6.94 6.60 30.88
N GLU A 475 5.63 6.58 30.91
CA GLU A 475 4.79 5.46 30.48
C GLU A 475 5.00 5.13 29.00
N LEU A 476 5.33 6.12 28.17
CA LEU A 476 5.69 5.90 26.76
C LEU A 476 6.93 4.99 26.63
N CYS A 477 7.82 5.01 27.61
CA CYS A 477 8.97 4.12 27.69
C CYS A 477 8.62 2.64 27.90
N ARG A 478 7.38 2.35 28.23
CA ARG A 478 6.89 0.96 28.44
C ARG A 478 6.20 0.38 27.22
N LEU A 479 6.13 1.13 26.13
CA LEU A 479 5.51 0.71 24.86
C LEU A 479 6.52 -0.11 24.03
N PRO A 480 6.43 -1.45 23.98
CA PRO A 480 7.50 -2.27 23.41
C PRO A 480 7.57 -2.23 21.88
N TYR A 481 6.59 -1.62 21.23
CA TYR A 481 6.45 -1.63 19.76
C TYR A 481 6.33 -0.23 19.16
N LEU A 482 6.60 0.83 19.92
CA LEU A 482 6.49 2.20 19.41
C LEU A 482 7.59 2.46 18.37
N HIS A 483 7.21 2.85 17.17
CA HIS A 483 8.11 3.18 16.06
C HIS A 483 8.02 4.64 15.64
N LEU A 484 6.87 5.27 15.84
CA LEU A 484 6.66 6.67 15.50
C LEU A 484 6.12 7.41 16.72
N LEU A 485 6.88 8.42 17.16
CA LEU A 485 6.52 9.36 18.20
C LEU A 485 6.60 10.78 17.67
N ASP A 486 5.46 11.41 17.39
CA ASP A 486 5.36 12.81 17.00
C ASP A 486 4.61 13.61 18.08
N LEU A 487 5.34 14.42 18.82
CA LEU A 487 4.84 15.35 19.82
C LEU A 487 5.13 16.81 19.44
N ALA A 488 5.52 17.07 18.22
CA ALA A 488 5.93 18.39 17.74
C ALA A 488 4.84 19.46 17.88
N ASN A 489 5.24 20.71 17.94
CA ASN A 489 4.31 21.86 17.97
C ASN A 489 3.29 21.79 19.12
N ASN A 490 3.78 21.59 20.33
CA ASN A 490 2.98 21.61 21.57
C ASN A 490 3.57 22.59 22.61
N ASN A 491 3.06 22.59 23.82
CA ASN A 491 3.56 23.35 24.96
C ASN A 491 4.22 22.47 26.02
N LEU A 492 4.84 21.36 25.57
CA LEU A 492 5.48 20.42 26.50
C LEU A 492 6.68 21.05 27.17
N SER A 493 6.86 20.75 28.45
CA SER A 493 7.95 21.21 29.29
C SER A 493 8.47 20.03 30.11
N GLY A 494 9.58 20.16 30.78
CA GLY A 494 10.23 19.01 31.44
C GLY A 494 11.25 18.35 30.52
N SER A 495 12.20 17.64 31.12
CA SER A 495 13.28 16.98 30.37
C SER A 495 12.79 15.83 29.49
N ILE A 496 13.55 15.53 28.47
CA ILE A 496 13.37 14.29 27.68
C ILE A 496 13.60 13.10 28.61
N PRO A 497 12.68 12.13 28.72
CA PRO A 497 12.83 10.97 29.58
C PRO A 497 14.07 10.14 29.23
N LEU A 498 14.88 9.78 30.23
CA LEU A 498 16.08 8.95 30.03
C LEU A 498 15.76 7.55 29.48
N CYS A 499 14.57 7.06 29.75
CA CYS A 499 14.12 5.72 29.35
C CYS A 499 13.59 5.65 27.90
N LEU A 500 13.59 6.74 27.16
CA LEU A 500 13.06 6.76 25.79
C LEU A 500 13.86 5.84 24.85
N ASP A 501 15.10 5.53 25.19
CA ASP A 501 15.96 4.56 24.52
C ASP A 501 15.44 3.11 24.59
N LEU A 502 14.71 2.75 25.65
CA LEU A 502 14.19 1.39 25.85
C LEU A 502 13.06 1.03 24.89
N VAL A 503 12.32 2.02 24.44
CA VAL A 503 11.13 1.86 23.60
C VAL A 503 11.49 1.55 22.16
N LEU A 504 12.43 2.30 21.64
CA LEU A 504 12.80 2.28 20.21
C LEU A 504 13.99 1.35 19.93
N LYS A 505 14.57 0.69 20.92
CA LYS A 505 15.47 -0.46 20.77
C LYS A 505 14.75 -1.66 20.14
N GLY A 506 13.77 -1.38 19.27
CA GLY A 506 12.93 -2.39 18.64
C GLY A 506 13.77 -3.56 18.20
N ARG A 507 13.50 -4.74 18.78
CA ARG A 507 13.79 -5.98 18.10
C ARG A 507 13.28 -5.76 16.69
N LEU A 508 14.18 -5.82 15.71
CA LEU A 508 13.81 -6.05 14.32
C LEU A 508 12.76 -7.15 14.38
N ILE A 509 11.49 -6.77 14.37
CA ILE A 509 10.45 -7.76 14.20
C ILE A 509 10.62 -8.11 12.74
N GLU A 510 11.14 -9.32 12.48
CA GLU A 510 11.20 -9.96 11.17
C GLU A 510 9.79 -10.17 10.59
N TYR A 511 8.88 -9.19 10.77
CA TYR A 511 7.48 -9.31 10.39
C TYR A 511 7.20 -8.78 9.00
N LEU A 512 8.15 -8.11 8.38
CA LEU A 512 8.00 -7.66 7.00
C LEU A 512 9.35 -7.83 6.31
N ASN A 513 9.48 -8.80 5.45
CA ASN A 513 10.57 -8.97 4.50
C ASN A 513 10.64 -7.82 3.50
N GLN A 514 10.50 -6.54 3.93
CA GLN A 514 10.51 -5.42 3.01
C GLN A 514 10.80 -4.14 3.78
N MET A 515 11.93 -3.55 3.48
CA MET A 515 12.53 -2.32 3.96
C MET A 515 12.38 -2.05 5.47
N PRO A 516 13.46 -1.79 6.17
CA PRO A 516 13.40 -1.37 7.55
C PRO A 516 12.58 -0.08 7.61
N VAL A 517 11.44 -0.10 8.27
CA VAL A 517 10.73 1.12 8.63
C VAL A 517 11.55 1.76 9.74
N HIS A 518 12.33 2.78 9.40
CA HIS A 518 13.14 3.50 10.36
C HIS A 518 12.22 4.19 11.39
N SER A 519 12.56 4.06 12.66
CA SER A 519 11.82 4.72 13.74
C SER A 519 11.97 6.24 13.64
N THR A 520 10.93 6.97 14.07
CA THR A 520 10.87 8.44 14.00
C THR A 520 10.55 9.03 15.36
N ILE A 521 11.34 10.01 15.80
CA ILE A 521 11.08 10.86 16.96
C ILE A 521 11.02 12.32 16.48
N ASP A 522 9.88 12.98 16.66
CA ASP A 522 9.73 14.43 16.46
C ASP A 522 9.18 15.07 17.74
N LEU A 523 10.04 15.82 18.42
CA LEU A 523 9.73 16.61 19.62
C LEU A 523 9.88 18.11 19.36
N SER A 524 10.00 18.52 18.11
CA SER A 524 10.29 19.92 17.74
C SER A 524 9.22 20.89 18.18
N ASN A 525 9.62 22.15 18.29
CA ASN A 525 8.76 23.29 18.63
C ASN A 525 7.92 23.05 19.90
N ASN A 526 8.65 22.83 20.98
CA ASN A 526 8.14 22.69 22.35
C ASN A 526 8.95 23.59 23.31
N TYR A 527 8.83 23.43 24.62
CA TYR A 527 9.60 24.14 25.63
C TYR A 527 10.49 23.22 26.45
N LEU A 528 10.99 22.13 25.84
CA LEU A 528 11.79 21.12 26.52
C LEU A 528 13.14 21.69 26.97
N PRO A 529 13.43 21.72 28.28
CA PRO A 529 14.72 22.16 28.84
C PRO A 529 15.65 20.97 29.05
N GLY A 530 16.87 21.27 29.49
CA GLY A 530 17.85 20.27 29.89
C GLY A 530 18.72 19.80 28.74
N GLU A 531 19.49 18.75 28.95
CA GLU A 531 20.42 18.19 27.98
C GLU A 531 19.76 17.12 27.12
N ILE A 532 20.33 16.85 25.94
CA ILE A 532 19.96 15.69 25.13
C ILE A 532 20.49 14.45 25.86
N PRO A 533 19.62 13.51 26.24
CA PRO A 533 20.05 12.30 26.96
C PRO A 533 21.02 11.46 26.14
N GLU A 534 22.14 11.01 26.75
CA GLU A 534 23.07 10.09 26.08
C GLU A 534 22.38 8.78 25.67
N SER A 535 21.39 8.34 26.45
CA SER A 535 20.60 7.14 26.13
C SER A 535 19.93 7.17 24.76
N LEU A 536 19.55 8.34 24.23
CA LEU A 536 19.03 8.46 22.86
C LEU A 536 19.99 7.95 21.79
N THR A 537 21.31 8.00 22.05
CA THR A 537 22.34 7.53 21.11
C THR A 537 22.41 6.01 21.01
N GLU A 538 21.69 5.28 21.84
CA GLU A 538 21.59 3.82 21.80
C GLU A 538 20.51 3.32 20.81
N LEU A 539 19.72 4.24 20.22
CA LEU A 539 18.67 3.93 19.25
C LEU A 539 19.22 3.73 17.83
N THR A 540 20.02 2.71 17.61
CA THR A 540 20.78 2.48 16.37
C THR A 540 19.89 2.40 15.11
N HIS A 541 18.61 2.05 15.23
CA HIS A 541 17.64 1.95 14.12
C HIS A 541 16.72 3.18 13.98
N LEU A 542 17.09 4.29 14.63
CA LEU A 542 16.40 5.55 14.48
C LEU A 542 16.72 6.16 13.11
N GLY A 543 15.69 6.46 12.30
CA GLY A 543 15.86 7.09 10.99
C GLY A 543 15.67 8.61 11.02
N VAL A 544 14.81 9.11 11.90
CA VAL A 544 14.54 10.55 12.00
C VAL A 544 14.56 11.01 13.46
N LEU A 545 15.35 12.00 13.75
CA LEU A 545 15.39 12.69 15.04
C LEU A 545 15.26 14.20 14.83
N ASN A 546 14.15 14.77 15.29
CA ASN A 546 13.88 16.19 15.25
C ASN A 546 13.63 16.75 16.66
N LEU A 547 14.57 17.54 17.16
CA LEU A 547 14.53 18.22 18.46
C LEU A 547 14.54 19.76 18.31
N ALA A 548 14.36 20.26 17.09
CA ALA A 548 14.46 21.68 16.77
C ALA A 548 13.48 22.56 17.56
N CYS A 549 13.82 23.85 17.71
CA CYS A 549 12.94 24.83 18.33
C CYS A 549 12.50 24.44 19.76
N ASN A 550 13.46 24.11 20.61
CA ASN A 550 13.27 23.82 22.04
C ASN A 550 14.14 24.72 22.93
N ARG A 551 14.32 24.35 24.18
CA ARG A 551 15.20 25.03 25.14
C ARG A 551 16.32 24.12 25.63
N LEU A 552 16.78 23.23 24.77
CA LEU A 552 17.83 22.27 25.09
C LEU A 552 19.16 22.99 25.27
N ILE A 553 19.94 22.56 26.24
CA ILE A 553 21.25 23.10 26.62
C ILE A 553 22.30 21.99 26.63
N GLY A 554 23.53 22.35 26.94
CA GLY A 554 24.64 21.40 27.02
C GLY A 554 25.21 21.01 25.65
N ASN A 555 25.91 19.92 25.59
CA ASN A 555 26.58 19.47 24.37
C ASN A 555 25.75 18.45 23.61
N ILE A 556 25.95 18.37 22.30
CA ILE A 556 25.50 17.21 21.53
C ILE A 556 26.21 15.98 22.06
N PRO A 557 25.54 14.89 22.42
CA PRO A 557 26.14 13.69 22.97
C PRO A 557 27.30 13.15 22.12
N ASN A 558 28.44 12.84 22.74
CA ASN A 558 29.62 12.39 22.00
C ASN A 558 29.39 11.10 21.20
N ASN A 559 28.46 10.27 21.63
CA ASN A 559 28.11 8.98 20.99
C ASN A 559 27.00 9.10 19.95
N VAL A 560 26.58 10.31 19.57
CA VAL A 560 25.49 10.49 18.59
C VAL A 560 25.77 9.81 17.24
N GLY A 561 27.05 9.64 16.88
CA GLY A 561 27.47 8.90 15.69
C GLY A 561 27.16 7.39 15.70
N SER A 562 26.71 6.82 16.84
CA SER A 562 26.21 5.43 16.89
C SER A 562 24.83 5.26 16.26
N LEU A 563 24.12 6.34 15.98
CA LEU A 563 22.85 6.33 15.22
C LEU A 563 23.14 6.10 13.72
N THR A 564 23.62 4.92 13.39
CA THR A 564 24.13 4.61 12.04
C THR A 564 23.05 4.65 10.96
N ASP A 565 21.80 4.35 11.32
CA ASP A 565 20.67 4.31 10.38
C ASP A 565 19.97 5.67 10.23
N LEU A 566 20.46 6.72 10.93
CA LEU A 566 19.83 8.03 10.93
C LEU A 566 19.94 8.72 9.55
N GLU A 567 18.80 9.05 8.98
CA GLU A 567 18.66 9.73 7.68
C GLU A 567 18.46 11.24 7.84
N SER A 568 17.82 11.66 8.95
CA SER A 568 17.48 13.07 9.21
C SER A 568 17.75 13.46 10.66
N LEU A 569 18.50 14.54 10.86
CA LEU A 569 18.78 15.12 12.16
C LEU A 569 18.55 16.63 12.14
N ASP A 570 17.62 17.12 12.98
CA ASP A 570 17.40 18.54 13.21
C ASP A 570 17.48 18.87 14.70
N LEU A 571 18.51 19.62 15.09
CA LEU A 571 18.73 20.11 16.45
C LEU A 571 18.63 21.63 16.54
N SER A 572 18.30 22.30 15.44
CA SER A 572 18.37 23.77 15.30
C SER A 572 17.47 24.53 16.29
N HIS A 573 17.78 25.83 16.47
CA HIS A 573 17.00 26.71 17.33
C HIS A 573 16.85 26.20 18.78
N ASN A 574 18.00 25.85 19.39
CA ASN A 574 18.13 25.48 20.80
C ASN A 574 19.20 26.38 21.47
N SER A 575 19.71 25.96 22.59
CA SER A 575 20.85 26.59 23.27
C SER A 575 22.00 25.60 23.47
N LEU A 576 22.16 24.69 22.51
CA LEU A 576 23.24 23.69 22.52
C LEU A 576 24.58 24.39 22.38
N SER A 577 25.62 23.83 23.04
CA SER A 577 26.96 24.44 23.12
C SER A 577 28.04 23.40 22.86
N GLY A 578 29.30 23.86 22.84
CA GLY A 578 30.45 22.99 22.64
C GLY A 578 30.63 22.51 21.19
N PRO A 579 31.50 21.52 20.94
CA PRO A 579 31.87 21.08 19.62
C PRO A 579 30.81 20.16 18.99
N ILE A 580 30.75 20.18 17.66
CA ILE A 580 30.08 19.11 16.92
C ILE A 580 30.87 17.83 17.09
N PRO A 581 30.28 16.73 17.61
CA PRO A 581 31.04 15.50 17.89
C PRO A 581 31.64 14.88 16.63
N ALA A 582 32.93 14.53 16.69
CA ALA A 582 33.60 13.86 15.56
C ALA A 582 32.95 12.52 15.18
N SER A 583 32.27 11.85 16.12
CA SER A 583 31.53 10.62 15.88
C SER A 583 30.45 10.77 14.81
N MET A 584 29.87 11.97 14.60
CA MET A 584 28.86 12.21 13.56
C MET A 584 29.38 11.90 12.16
N THR A 585 30.69 11.89 11.95
CA THR A 585 31.25 11.50 10.64
C THR A 585 31.04 10.05 10.28
N SER A 586 30.65 9.18 11.22
CA SER A 586 30.26 7.77 10.98
C SER A 586 28.85 7.56 10.50
N MET A 587 28.00 8.58 10.52
CA MET A 587 26.59 8.53 10.13
C MET A 587 26.45 8.58 8.61
N THR A 588 26.67 7.46 7.95
CA THR A 588 26.76 7.39 6.47
C THR A 588 25.42 7.48 5.73
N PHE A 589 24.31 7.25 6.41
CA PHE A 589 22.96 7.38 5.84
C PHE A 589 22.34 8.77 6.02
N LEU A 590 23.01 9.66 6.78
CA LEU A 590 22.48 11.00 7.05
C LEU A 590 22.36 11.80 5.75
N SER A 591 21.13 12.16 5.39
CA SER A 591 20.80 12.91 4.18
C SER A 591 20.34 14.35 4.46
N PHE A 592 19.83 14.60 5.66
CA PHE A 592 19.43 15.93 6.13
C PHE A 592 20.05 16.22 7.49
N LEU A 593 20.70 17.39 7.60
CA LEU A 593 21.30 17.90 8.84
C LEU A 593 20.94 19.38 9.01
N ASN A 594 20.49 19.76 10.21
CA ASN A 594 20.29 21.16 10.58
C ASN A 594 20.76 21.37 12.03
N LEU A 595 21.80 22.19 12.21
CA LEU A 595 22.41 22.57 13.48
C LEU A 595 22.42 24.10 13.65
N SER A 596 21.57 24.81 12.93
CA SER A 596 21.54 26.28 12.90
C SER A 596 20.93 26.87 14.17
N TYR A 597 21.31 28.10 14.46
CA TYR A 597 20.74 28.91 15.57
C TYR A 597 20.86 28.25 16.95
N ASP A 598 22.11 27.80 17.27
CA ASP A 598 22.54 27.30 18.57
C ASP A 598 23.74 28.12 19.09
N ASN A 599 24.46 27.59 20.05
CA ASN A 599 25.70 28.20 20.55
C ASN A 599 26.88 27.24 20.37
N LEU A 600 26.91 26.48 19.27
CA LEU A 600 27.97 25.53 18.95
C LEU A 600 29.27 26.26 18.64
N SER A 601 30.37 25.60 18.91
CA SER A 601 31.69 26.21 18.83
C SER A 601 32.73 25.25 18.25
N VAL A 602 33.95 25.77 17.99
CA VAL A 602 35.09 25.00 17.46
C VAL A 602 34.90 24.66 15.95
N GLN A 603 35.73 23.80 15.45
CA GLN A 603 35.75 23.46 14.01
C GLN A 603 34.73 22.38 13.65
N ILE A 604 34.03 22.60 12.52
CA ILE A 604 33.13 21.59 11.93
C ILE A 604 33.97 20.38 11.49
N PRO A 605 33.60 19.16 11.88
CA PRO A 605 34.29 17.94 11.42
C PRO A 605 34.21 17.80 9.89
N VAL A 606 35.34 17.43 9.25
CA VAL A 606 35.44 17.33 7.78
C VAL A 606 35.86 15.89 7.42
N ALA A 607 34.93 14.94 7.46
CA ALA A 607 35.20 13.57 7.04
C ALA A 607 33.93 12.88 6.55
N ASN A 608 34.05 11.92 5.63
CA ASN A 608 32.98 11.07 5.10
C ASN A 608 31.76 11.88 4.61
N GLN A 609 30.52 11.37 4.90
CA GLN A 609 29.26 12.00 4.55
C GLN A 609 29.13 13.44 5.10
N PHE A 610 29.74 13.70 6.27
CA PHE A 610 29.65 15.02 6.90
C PHE A 610 30.27 16.14 6.04
N GLY A 611 31.29 15.81 5.23
CA GLY A 611 31.88 16.74 4.25
C GLY A 611 30.92 17.12 3.09
N THR A 612 29.79 16.48 2.95
CA THR A 612 28.79 16.82 1.89
C THR A 612 27.81 17.90 2.34
N PHE A 613 27.68 18.17 3.65
CA PHE A 613 26.83 19.23 4.20
C PHE A 613 27.53 20.60 4.10
N ASN A 614 27.64 21.08 2.87
CA ASN A 614 28.37 22.31 2.55
C ASN A 614 27.44 23.55 2.51
N ASP A 615 26.13 23.40 2.76
CA ASP A 615 25.21 24.53 2.81
C ASP A 615 25.43 25.32 4.11
N PRO A 616 25.82 26.59 4.04
CA PRO A 616 26.01 27.43 5.23
C PRO A 616 24.79 27.51 6.14
N SER A 617 23.57 27.39 5.59
CA SER A 617 22.33 27.42 6.36
C SER A 617 22.21 26.31 7.39
N THR A 618 22.87 25.18 7.18
CA THR A 618 22.96 24.05 8.13
C THR A 618 23.56 24.45 9.48
N TYR A 619 24.46 25.45 9.47
CA TYR A 619 25.27 25.87 10.63
C TYR A 619 25.04 27.34 11.02
N GLU A 620 24.19 28.06 10.30
CA GLU A 620 23.92 29.48 10.50
C GLU A 620 23.55 29.78 11.96
N GLY A 621 23.89 30.97 12.46
CA GLY A 621 23.51 31.39 13.81
C GLY A 621 24.38 30.82 14.94
N ASN A 622 25.50 30.11 14.64
CA ASN A 622 26.49 29.65 15.61
C ASN A 622 27.74 30.51 15.54
N PRO A 623 27.87 31.58 16.34
CA PRO A 623 28.89 32.61 16.16
C PRO A 623 30.32 32.13 16.46
N GLN A 624 30.49 31.04 17.20
CA GLN A 624 31.80 30.47 17.58
C GLN A 624 32.17 29.23 16.74
N LEU A 625 31.37 28.86 15.78
CA LEU A 625 31.63 27.73 14.89
C LEU A 625 32.46 28.20 13.69
N CYS A 626 33.43 27.40 13.28
CA CYS A 626 34.34 27.72 12.17
C CYS A 626 34.65 26.51 11.30
N GLY A 627 35.17 26.76 10.09
CA GLY A 627 35.49 25.71 9.12
C GLY A 627 34.39 25.45 8.09
N GLY A 628 34.65 24.59 7.12
CA GLY A 628 33.76 24.39 6.00
C GLY A 628 33.60 25.65 5.14
N GLN A 629 32.38 25.99 4.75
CA GLN A 629 32.06 27.19 3.94
C GLN A 629 31.66 28.41 4.80
N LEU A 630 31.83 28.35 6.11
CA LEU A 630 31.53 29.49 6.98
C LEU A 630 32.57 30.61 6.81
N PRO A 631 32.16 31.88 6.79
CA PRO A 631 33.05 33.01 6.57
C PRO A 631 34.00 33.31 7.74
N THR A 632 33.86 32.60 8.87
CA THR A 632 34.70 32.78 10.06
C THR A 632 35.93 31.89 10.01
N ASN A 633 37.10 32.50 9.90
CA ASN A 633 38.39 31.79 9.99
C ASN A 633 38.77 31.55 11.45
N PHE A 634 39.26 30.33 11.77
CA PHE A 634 39.72 29.88 13.08
C PHE A 634 40.78 30.78 13.70
N SER A 635 41.55 31.47 12.87
CA SER A 635 42.65 32.36 13.30
C SER A 635 42.24 33.63 14.05
N LEU A 636 40.94 33.94 14.15
CA LEU A 636 40.45 35.11 14.88
C LEU A 636 40.19 34.88 16.37
N PHE A 637 40.23 33.65 16.86
CA PHE A 637 39.86 33.30 18.24
C PHE A 637 41.06 32.94 19.15
N PHE A 638 42.28 32.70 18.59
CA PHE A 638 43.50 32.48 19.37
C PHE A 638 44.59 33.43 18.90
N PRO A 639 45.00 34.44 19.68
CA PRO A 639 46.13 35.25 19.33
C PRO A 639 47.43 34.44 19.50
N GLU A 640 48.02 33.97 18.41
CA GLU A 640 49.41 33.51 18.42
C GLU A 640 50.31 34.69 18.66
N ASN A 641 51.13 34.60 19.70
CA ASN A 641 52.23 35.54 19.97
C ASN A 641 53.30 35.45 18.89
N GLY A 642 53.46 36.50 18.15
CA GLY A 642 54.74 36.98 17.64
C GLY A 642 55.37 36.27 16.46
N ALA A 643 55.15 36.83 15.26
CA ALA A 643 56.24 37.12 14.34
C ALA A 643 55.76 38.10 13.26
N GLN A 644 56.42 39.23 13.19
CA GLN A 644 56.24 40.20 12.10
C GLN A 644 56.80 39.63 10.81
N GLU A 645 56.04 39.66 9.72
CA GLU A 645 56.61 39.86 8.40
C GLU A 645 55.63 40.62 7.47
N LYS A 646 56.27 41.47 6.72
CA LYS A 646 55.89 42.66 5.97
C LYS A 646 54.76 42.55 4.98
N LYS A 647 54.05 43.71 4.89
CA LYS A 647 53.19 44.17 3.80
C LYS A 647 53.78 43.91 2.41
N HIS A 648 52.94 43.40 1.51
CA HIS A 648 52.86 43.92 0.13
C HIS A 648 51.40 44.31 -0.14
N GLU A 649 51.23 45.59 -0.42
CA GLU A 649 50.03 46.14 -1.08
C GLU A 649 50.06 45.72 -2.52
N ASP A 650 49.01 45.08 -3.00
CA ASP A 650 48.59 45.22 -4.38
C ASP A 650 47.06 45.25 -4.35
N GLY A 651 46.55 46.46 -4.66
CA GLY A 651 45.12 46.66 -4.93
C GLY A 651 44.84 46.29 -6.37
N ALA A 652 43.74 45.63 -6.53
CA ALA A 652 42.77 45.75 -7.63
C ALA A 652 41.88 44.50 -7.70
N ASP A 653 40.61 44.79 -7.99
CA ASP A 653 39.57 43.92 -8.49
C ASP A 653 38.61 43.27 -7.51
N GLU A 654 37.89 44.11 -6.74
CA GLU A 654 36.61 43.73 -6.11
C GLU A 654 35.42 43.74 -7.10
N ASP A 655 35.54 44.26 -8.31
CA ASP A 655 34.43 44.38 -9.27
C ASP A 655 34.31 43.20 -10.24
N ASP A 656 35.37 42.41 -10.45
CA ASP A 656 35.35 41.24 -11.33
C ASP A 656 34.62 40.04 -10.71
N ASP A 657 34.74 39.83 -9.40
CA ASP A 657 34.13 38.71 -8.68
C ASP A 657 32.57 38.83 -8.60
N LYS A 658 32.08 40.06 -8.55
CA LYS A 658 30.60 40.29 -8.59
C LYS A 658 30.03 40.03 -9.98
N THR A 659 30.80 40.35 -11.04
CA THR A 659 30.37 40.12 -12.41
C THR A 659 30.41 38.63 -12.78
N GLU A 660 31.41 37.88 -12.31
CA GLU A 660 31.46 36.42 -12.55
C GLU A 660 30.34 35.68 -11.80
N ARG A 661 30.04 36.06 -10.56
CA ARG A 661 28.89 35.49 -9.82
C ARG A 661 27.57 35.81 -10.48
N LEU A 662 27.39 37.02 -11.01
CA LEU A 662 26.17 37.41 -11.74
C LEU A 662 26.00 36.60 -13.03
N TRP A 663 27.09 36.35 -13.77
CA TRP A 663 27.08 35.50 -14.96
C TRP A 663 26.83 34.03 -14.61
N LEU A 664 27.35 33.53 -13.48
CA LEU A 664 27.07 32.19 -12.98
C LEU A 664 25.57 32.01 -12.64
N TYR A 665 25.01 32.96 -11.87
CA TYR A 665 23.58 32.93 -11.56
C TYR A 665 22.69 33.09 -12.77
N ALA A 666 23.08 33.93 -13.72
CA ALA A 666 22.37 34.09 -14.99
C ALA A 666 22.42 32.80 -15.82
N SER A 667 23.54 32.12 -15.88
CA SER A 667 23.69 30.84 -16.62
C SER A 667 22.89 29.70 -15.95
N ILE A 668 22.88 29.62 -14.61
CA ILE A 668 22.06 28.67 -13.86
C ILE A 668 20.56 28.94 -14.07
N ALA A 669 20.14 30.20 -14.02
CA ALA A 669 18.76 30.59 -14.26
C ALA A 669 18.31 30.27 -15.70
N ILE A 670 19.15 30.56 -16.69
CA ILE A 670 18.88 30.25 -18.09
C ILE A 670 18.85 28.72 -18.29
N GLY A 671 19.79 27.97 -17.68
CA GLY A 671 19.82 26.51 -17.72
C GLY A 671 18.58 25.88 -17.08
N TYR A 672 18.15 26.41 -15.96
CA TYR A 672 16.92 25.98 -15.27
C TYR A 672 15.67 26.27 -16.12
N ILE A 673 15.54 27.50 -16.64
CA ILE A 673 14.41 27.91 -17.48
C ILE A 673 14.35 27.08 -18.76
N THR A 674 15.50 26.90 -19.45
CA THR A 674 15.56 26.10 -20.67
C THR A 674 15.31 24.61 -20.39
N GLY A 675 15.85 24.05 -19.32
CA GLY A 675 15.61 22.67 -18.89
C GLY A 675 14.14 22.46 -18.51
N PHE A 676 13.57 23.36 -17.71
CA PHE A 676 12.16 23.35 -17.34
C PHE A 676 11.25 23.42 -18.57
N TRP A 677 11.49 24.33 -19.51
CA TRP A 677 10.68 24.46 -20.73
C TRP A 677 10.92 23.33 -21.72
N LEU A 678 12.12 22.73 -21.78
CA LEU A 678 12.37 21.52 -22.57
C LEU A 678 11.54 20.33 -22.05
N VAL A 679 11.47 20.14 -20.73
CA VAL A 679 10.67 19.07 -20.12
C VAL A 679 9.18 19.40 -20.20
N CYS A 680 8.76 20.56 -19.70
CA CYS A 680 7.36 20.96 -19.72
C CYS A 680 6.83 21.17 -21.14
N GLY A 681 7.61 21.78 -22.02
CA GLY A 681 7.25 21.97 -23.43
C GLY A 681 7.12 20.65 -24.18
N SER A 682 8.01 19.71 -23.95
CA SER A 682 7.92 18.35 -24.52
C SER A 682 6.70 17.60 -24.02
N LEU A 683 6.35 17.74 -22.72
CA LEU A 683 5.14 17.17 -22.12
C LEU A 683 3.85 17.83 -22.63
N VAL A 684 3.91 19.11 -22.99
CA VAL A 684 2.76 19.84 -23.55
C VAL A 684 2.58 19.51 -25.04
N LEU A 685 3.67 19.50 -25.81
CA LEU A 685 3.65 19.35 -27.27
C LEU A 685 3.54 17.90 -27.74
N LYS A 686 4.13 16.95 -27.03
CA LYS A 686 4.05 15.51 -27.37
C LYS A 686 3.14 14.76 -26.40
N ARG A 687 1.94 14.47 -26.86
CA ARG A 687 0.92 13.73 -26.09
C ARG A 687 1.42 12.36 -25.60
N SER A 688 2.24 11.67 -26.39
CA SER A 688 2.85 10.39 -26.03
C SER A 688 3.87 10.49 -24.90
N TRP A 689 4.66 11.57 -24.81
CA TRP A 689 5.64 11.78 -23.76
C TRP A 689 4.98 12.18 -22.44
N ARG A 690 3.93 13.00 -22.52
CA ARG A 690 3.08 13.32 -21.37
C ARG A 690 2.47 12.07 -20.76
N HIS A 691 1.91 11.20 -21.60
CA HIS A 691 1.39 9.91 -21.12
C HIS A 691 2.48 9.02 -20.52
N ALA A 692 3.66 8.93 -21.13
CA ALA A 692 4.76 8.14 -20.60
C ALA A 692 5.25 8.64 -19.23
N TYR A 693 5.35 9.98 -19.05
CA TYR A 693 5.79 10.57 -17.77
C TYR A 693 4.75 10.36 -16.67
N PHE A 694 3.49 10.69 -16.91
CA PHE A 694 2.45 10.46 -15.92
C PHE A 694 2.24 8.96 -15.68
N LYS A 695 2.39 8.13 -16.70
CA LYS A 695 2.40 6.69 -16.57
C LYS A 695 3.50 6.21 -15.62
N PHE A 696 4.73 6.69 -15.77
CA PHE A 696 5.86 6.37 -14.90
C PHE A 696 5.59 6.79 -13.43
N VAL A 697 5.07 8.00 -13.21
CA VAL A 697 4.73 8.51 -11.88
C VAL A 697 3.61 7.68 -11.23
N PHE A 698 2.58 7.32 -12.00
CA PHE A 698 1.50 6.46 -11.53
C PHE A 698 1.98 5.02 -11.29
N ASP A 699 2.89 4.48 -12.13
CA ASP A 699 3.47 3.14 -11.94
C ASP A 699 4.28 3.04 -10.66
N MET A 700 5.06 4.07 -10.32
CA MET A 700 5.78 4.12 -9.06
C MET A 700 4.82 4.11 -7.86
N ARG A 701 3.78 4.97 -7.90
CA ARG A 701 2.75 5.00 -6.85
C ARG A 701 2.03 3.66 -6.70
N ASP A 702 1.65 3.07 -7.83
CA ASP A 702 0.86 1.85 -7.87
C ASP A 702 1.66 0.62 -7.49
N ASN A 703 2.93 0.55 -7.89
CA ASN A 703 3.86 -0.47 -7.41
C ASN A 703 4.05 -0.37 -5.90
N LEU A 704 4.08 0.85 -5.35
CA LEU A 704 4.14 1.07 -3.91
C LEU A 704 2.85 0.61 -3.22
N LEU A 705 1.68 0.91 -3.78
CA LEU A 705 0.39 0.51 -3.22
C LEU A 705 0.14 -1.01 -3.33
N VAL A 706 0.49 -1.62 -4.47
CA VAL A 706 0.44 -3.07 -4.65
C VAL A 706 1.40 -3.75 -3.70
N TRP A 707 2.59 -3.20 -3.53
CA TRP A 707 3.57 -3.67 -2.59
C TRP A 707 3.05 -3.61 -1.14
N ILE A 708 2.42 -2.50 -0.73
CA ILE A 708 1.75 -2.36 0.57
C ILE A 708 0.61 -3.38 0.71
N ALA A 709 -0.22 -3.56 -0.31
CA ALA A 709 -1.37 -4.48 -0.27
C ALA A 709 -0.94 -5.96 -0.21
N ILE A 710 0.07 -6.36 -0.98
CA ILE A 710 0.63 -7.72 -0.95
C ILE A 710 1.25 -8.00 0.41
N ASN A 711 1.91 -7.00 1.02
CA ASN A 711 2.50 -7.16 2.35
C ASN A 711 1.45 -7.26 3.44
N LEU A 712 0.39 -6.46 3.38
CA LEU A 712 -0.75 -6.56 4.29
C LEU A 712 -1.46 -7.92 4.15
N ALA A 713 -1.64 -8.42 2.94
CA ALA A 713 -2.20 -9.75 2.70
C ALA A 713 -1.28 -10.88 3.18
N GLY A 714 0.04 -10.72 3.01
CA GLY A 714 1.05 -11.66 3.53
C GLY A 714 1.08 -11.73 5.05
N VAL A 715 0.89 -10.60 5.72
CA VAL A 715 0.75 -10.50 7.18
C VAL A 715 -0.52 -11.19 7.65
N LYS A 716 -1.66 -10.95 7.00
CA LYS A 716 -2.93 -11.62 7.35
C LYS A 716 -2.84 -13.14 7.24
N ARG A 717 -2.19 -13.67 6.20
CA ARG A 717 -1.96 -15.12 6.02
C ARG A 717 -1.00 -15.72 7.05
N ARG A 718 0.09 -15.00 7.41
CA ARG A 718 1.07 -15.50 8.40
C ARG A 718 0.52 -15.58 9.82
N PHE A 719 -0.45 -14.74 10.16
CA PHE A 719 -1.03 -14.71 11.52
C PHE A 719 -2.28 -15.59 11.69
N GLY A 720 -2.66 -16.37 10.67
CA GLY A 720 -3.83 -17.24 10.77
C GLY A 720 -5.14 -16.48 11.02
N LEU A 721 -5.21 -15.21 10.60
CA LEU A 721 -6.39 -14.34 10.77
C LEU A 721 -7.45 -14.58 9.68
N GLU A 722 -7.21 -15.51 8.75
CA GLU A 722 -8.25 -16.14 7.94
C GLU A 722 -8.61 -17.49 8.59
N ARG A 723 -9.49 -17.47 9.59
CA ARG A 723 -10.29 -18.63 9.95
C ARG A 723 -11.69 -18.41 9.39
N ASN A 724 -12.05 -19.30 8.41
CA ASN A 724 -13.37 -19.66 7.89
C ASN A 724 -14.48 -18.62 8.01
#